data_37a59b936cf79a1ed8f238cc7185a481
#
_entry.id   37a59b936cf79a1ed8f238cc7185a481
#
_cell.length_a   1.000
_cell.length_b   1.000
_cell.length_c   1.000
_cell.angle_alpha   90.00
_cell.angle_beta   90.00
_cell.angle_gamma   90.00
#
_symmetry.space_group_name_H-M   'P 1'
#
loop_
_entity.id
_entity.type
_entity.pdbx_description
1 polymer ?
#
loop_
_entity_poly.entity_id
_entity_poly.type
_entity_poly.pdbx_seq_one_letter_code
_entity_poly.pdbx_strand_id
1 'polypeptide(L)'
;MPQTLSLNGDWSLAWHDDFPQFLTAETAPLRTQLTANIPEPVHQTLMRHGLLDDPRIGLSSLAARWVEEQFWVYRRAFTTPPSSPNPSSQEPWEEGSFWLVFDLLEYDAVIYLNGQEIGRHANAHRPARFEVSGKLRPEGEENTLVVRLDAGLYSVADKPAADYFPTPLSSLSKIHWMRKGQWQRGWDWQQRLMNAGILGDVRLEWSEYPIVTQCQVYTTVSDDLTTGTVHIRLAFENTGIPVEIFSLGAGILDTASKKHVASKTTGACLIATGHSVHEFSVEVNSPQLWWPVGHGEAKRYLVFVQVQHKEAEGESFIRPVGFRKVEVDQSAHPEVGKHFILKINNKPIFCKGGNWVPPDMLYYTVTTERLEELVDLAIGANFNLLRIWGGGTWAGHDLLELCDAKGILVWHDLLFACSKYPGDYPEWAAEARREVQWGMREFAHHPSLVVWCGNNEIEEGDWNWGYDRQARTHPHYALFHHDFPQLAKTEAPYAFYWISSPYSPDYESPTDPTVGDQHPWGVSLRQDGPTDWWEYRNYVDRFPNEGGVLGASSPATLKQFLPENQQYINSPAWDHHDNPFAMQPLTPGQPGRAYQTLTHWTGLHADQLDWETYAFASALLQAEGLTEYITNYRRRMFSSSAAIFWMFNDSWPTTHGWTIVDYYRRKKLAYHPVRRAFQPISIVVAADAQDQLVITGINESVHDWEGRLSWWVFGVRQTSAEPGATAVRLPANTATVLATLDGASVLRDDCGYAALLSTPSDEPIAQYRLFFSRFHELNLDPSPQILLTLESGILTLRSEVFVWGVCLDIDGESPVADNCFDLLPGVPYSLPWDAALLGEPKVQRTGNGLFATP
;
A
#
# COMPACT_ATOMS: atom_id res chain seq x y z
N MET A 1 -29.92 15.68 -15.00
CA MET A 1 -29.00 14.57 -14.59
C MET A 1 -29.41 13.32 -15.33
N PRO A 2 -28.50 12.44 -15.72
CA PRO A 2 -28.91 11.12 -16.16
C PRO A 2 -29.71 10.45 -15.04
N GLN A 3 -30.76 9.75 -15.42
CA GLN A 3 -31.53 8.95 -14.50
C GLN A 3 -30.84 7.62 -14.32
N THR A 4 -30.99 6.99 -13.14
CA THR A 4 -30.33 5.73 -12.83
C THR A 4 -31.33 4.75 -12.19
N LEU A 5 -31.25 3.49 -12.58
CA LEU A 5 -31.89 2.36 -11.93
C LEU A 5 -30.79 1.42 -11.41
N SER A 6 -30.68 1.29 -10.08
CA SER A 6 -29.75 0.30 -9.49
C SER A 6 -30.21 -1.13 -9.81
N LEU A 7 -29.26 -1.94 -10.23
CA LEU A 7 -29.44 -3.37 -10.43
C LEU A 7 -28.66 -4.19 -9.39
N ASN A 8 -28.21 -3.57 -8.29
CA ASN A 8 -27.60 -4.23 -7.15
C ASN A 8 -28.60 -5.13 -6.39
N GLY A 9 -28.10 -5.94 -5.46
CA GLY A 9 -28.89 -6.81 -4.60
C GLY A 9 -28.98 -8.25 -5.13
N ASP A 10 -30.09 -8.91 -5.00
CA ASP A 10 -30.21 -10.34 -5.27
C ASP A 10 -30.18 -10.68 -6.76
N TRP A 11 -29.21 -11.51 -7.12
CA TRP A 11 -29.09 -12.12 -8.43
C TRP A 11 -29.11 -13.65 -8.32
N SER A 12 -29.66 -14.31 -9.31
CA SER A 12 -29.48 -15.77 -9.44
C SER A 12 -28.06 -16.04 -9.92
N LEU A 13 -27.32 -16.91 -9.21
CA LEU A 13 -25.98 -17.37 -9.56
C LEU A 13 -26.01 -18.88 -9.79
N ALA A 14 -25.39 -19.31 -10.88
CA ALA A 14 -25.15 -20.71 -11.18
C ALA A 14 -23.80 -20.89 -11.87
N TRP A 15 -23.33 -22.10 -12.08
CA TRP A 15 -22.05 -22.36 -12.74
C TRP A 15 -22.07 -23.55 -13.68
N HIS A 16 -21.04 -23.62 -14.49
CA HIS A 16 -20.83 -24.60 -15.52
C HIS A 16 -19.38 -25.04 -15.58
N ASP A 17 -19.12 -26.34 -15.70
CA ASP A 17 -17.76 -26.89 -15.87
C ASP A 17 -17.31 -26.97 -17.32
N ASP A 18 -18.27 -26.97 -18.25
CA ASP A 18 -17.96 -27.11 -19.67
C ASP A 18 -17.79 -25.74 -20.32
N PHE A 19 -16.84 -25.65 -21.25
CA PHE A 19 -16.68 -24.46 -22.12
C PHE A 19 -17.92 -24.33 -23.00
N PRO A 20 -18.89 -23.46 -22.69
CA PRO A 20 -20.11 -23.41 -23.47
C PRO A 20 -19.89 -22.65 -24.76
N GLN A 21 -19.71 -23.37 -25.86
CA GLN A 21 -19.71 -22.76 -27.19
C GLN A 21 -21.03 -22.07 -27.54
N PHE A 22 -22.13 -22.34 -26.78
CA PHE A 22 -23.49 -21.93 -27.15
C PHE A 22 -24.37 -21.58 -25.94
N LEU A 23 -23.87 -20.91 -24.92
CA LEU A 23 -24.77 -20.41 -23.89
C LEU A 23 -25.54 -19.19 -24.39
N THR A 24 -26.65 -19.42 -25.04
CA THR A 24 -27.79 -18.53 -24.87
C THR A 24 -28.33 -18.72 -23.45
N ALA A 25 -28.56 -17.63 -22.74
CA ALA A 25 -28.96 -17.60 -21.33
C ALA A 25 -30.18 -18.48 -20.96
N GLU A 26 -30.92 -18.95 -21.93
CA GLU A 26 -32.19 -19.65 -21.75
C GLU A 26 -32.10 -21.17 -21.85
N THR A 27 -31.03 -21.76 -22.40
CA THR A 27 -31.00 -23.17 -22.78
C THR A 27 -29.93 -24.05 -22.13
N ALA A 28 -29.00 -23.49 -21.34
CA ALA A 28 -27.95 -24.28 -20.72
C ALA A 28 -28.41 -24.94 -19.42
N PRO A 29 -28.16 -26.26 -19.24
CA PRO A 29 -28.40 -26.94 -17.97
C PRO A 29 -27.39 -26.34 -16.95
N LEU A 30 -27.90 -25.51 -16.04
CA LEU A 30 -27.13 -24.97 -14.96
C LEU A 30 -27.09 -25.96 -13.80
N ARG A 31 -25.94 -26.10 -13.14
CA ARG A 31 -25.84 -26.77 -11.86
C ARG A 31 -26.61 -25.95 -10.80
N THR A 32 -26.47 -26.21 -9.57
CA THR A 32 -27.13 -25.55 -8.45
C THR A 32 -27.37 -24.05 -8.65
N GLN A 33 -28.57 -23.56 -8.40
CA GLN A 33 -28.89 -22.15 -8.41
C GLN A 33 -28.80 -21.58 -7.00
N LEU A 34 -27.98 -20.52 -6.84
CA LEU A 34 -27.77 -19.78 -5.60
C LEU A 34 -28.29 -18.35 -5.73
N THR A 35 -28.43 -17.68 -4.60
CA THR A 35 -28.64 -16.22 -4.57
C THR A 35 -27.33 -15.53 -4.24
N ALA A 36 -26.81 -14.72 -5.16
CA ALA A 36 -25.70 -13.81 -4.93
C ALA A 36 -26.24 -12.41 -4.59
N ASN A 37 -25.58 -11.70 -3.69
CA ASN A 37 -25.97 -10.35 -3.28
C ASN A 37 -24.96 -9.32 -3.85
N ILE A 38 -25.21 -8.85 -5.06
CA ILE A 38 -24.30 -7.99 -5.83
C ILE A 38 -24.26 -6.55 -5.24
N PRO A 39 -23.04 -5.96 -5.06
CA PRO A 39 -21.71 -6.48 -5.45
C PRO A 39 -21.10 -7.43 -4.42
N GLU A 40 -20.62 -8.59 -4.86
CA GLU A 40 -19.83 -9.53 -4.05
C GLU A 40 -19.05 -10.52 -4.92
N PRO A 41 -17.88 -11.02 -4.44
CA PRO A 41 -17.18 -12.10 -5.14
C PRO A 41 -17.91 -13.44 -5.01
N VAL A 42 -17.74 -14.30 -6.00
CA VAL A 42 -18.30 -15.68 -6.01
C VAL A 42 -17.94 -16.43 -4.73
N HIS A 43 -16.70 -16.29 -4.26
CA HIS A 43 -16.22 -16.94 -3.04
C HIS A 43 -17.11 -16.61 -1.84
N GLN A 44 -17.52 -15.35 -1.69
CA GLN A 44 -18.39 -14.93 -0.58
C GLN A 44 -19.78 -15.53 -0.69
N THR A 45 -20.36 -15.55 -1.90
CA THR A 45 -21.63 -16.25 -2.14
C THR A 45 -21.53 -17.71 -1.73
N LEU A 46 -20.47 -18.43 -2.15
CA LEU A 46 -20.27 -19.84 -1.83
C LEU A 46 -20.10 -20.09 -0.33
N MET A 47 -19.30 -19.26 0.35
CA MET A 47 -19.15 -19.34 1.81
C MET A 47 -20.48 -19.15 2.54
N ARG A 48 -21.28 -18.17 2.15
CA ARG A 48 -22.60 -17.89 2.74
C ARG A 48 -23.56 -19.07 2.55
N HIS A 49 -23.44 -19.83 1.47
CA HIS A 49 -24.25 -21.03 1.21
C HIS A 49 -23.63 -22.32 1.74
N GLY A 50 -22.50 -22.26 2.47
CA GLY A 50 -21.83 -23.43 3.05
C GLY A 50 -21.20 -24.38 2.02
N LEU A 51 -20.89 -23.89 0.83
CA LEU A 51 -20.26 -24.66 -0.26
C LEU A 51 -18.73 -24.44 -0.32
N LEU A 52 -18.21 -23.51 0.46
CA LEU A 52 -16.80 -23.18 0.56
C LEU A 52 -16.50 -22.80 2.00
N ASP A 53 -15.42 -23.36 2.56
CA ASP A 53 -14.86 -22.91 3.83
C ASP A 53 -14.08 -21.61 3.62
N ASP A 54 -13.83 -20.88 4.72
CA ASP A 54 -13.04 -19.64 4.65
C ASP A 54 -11.61 -19.96 4.15
N PRO A 55 -11.23 -19.46 2.96
CA PRO A 55 -9.93 -19.76 2.37
C PRO A 55 -8.74 -19.28 3.20
N ARG A 56 -8.97 -18.43 4.21
CA ARG A 56 -7.94 -17.90 5.11
C ARG A 56 -7.55 -18.83 6.25
N ILE A 57 -8.21 -19.98 6.39
CA ILE A 57 -8.01 -20.91 7.52
C ILE A 57 -7.34 -22.20 7.04
N GLY A 58 -6.23 -22.57 7.67
CA GLY A 58 -5.54 -23.84 7.43
C GLY A 58 -5.21 -24.07 5.95
N LEU A 59 -5.72 -25.13 5.36
CA LEU A 59 -5.50 -25.49 3.95
C LEU A 59 -6.69 -25.16 3.04
N SER A 60 -7.69 -24.39 3.53
CA SER A 60 -8.95 -24.19 2.82
C SER A 60 -8.79 -23.43 1.49
N SER A 61 -7.74 -22.59 1.33
CA SER A 61 -7.46 -21.94 0.05
C SER A 61 -7.14 -22.93 -1.08
N LEU A 62 -6.56 -24.09 -0.76
CA LEU A 62 -6.34 -25.17 -1.74
C LEU A 62 -7.67 -25.78 -2.19
N ALA A 63 -8.60 -25.98 -1.26
CA ALA A 63 -9.92 -26.47 -1.56
C ALA A 63 -10.79 -25.46 -2.33
N ALA A 64 -10.47 -24.16 -2.28
CA ALA A 64 -11.19 -23.11 -3.00
C ALA A 64 -10.87 -23.03 -4.50
N ARG A 65 -9.81 -23.66 -4.97
CA ARG A 65 -9.30 -23.50 -6.36
C ARG A 65 -10.27 -23.93 -7.45
N TRP A 66 -11.19 -24.84 -7.19
CA TRP A 66 -12.20 -25.23 -8.18
C TRP A 66 -13.05 -24.04 -8.67
N VAL A 67 -13.17 -22.97 -7.85
CA VAL A 67 -13.91 -21.76 -8.21
C VAL A 67 -13.32 -21.06 -9.45
N GLU A 68 -12.00 -21.14 -9.61
CA GLU A 68 -11.27 -20.52 -10.72
C GLU A 68 -11.52 -21.24 -12.07
N GLU A 69 -11.97 -22.49 -12.02
CA GLU A 69 -12.14 -23.39 -13.18
C GLU A 69 -13.58 -23.39 -13.70
N GLN A 70 -14.47 -22.60 -13.10
CA GLN A 70 -15.88 -22.56 -13.45
C GLN A 70 -16.22 -21.36 -14.33
N PHE A 71 -17.29 -21.51 -15.12
CA PHE A 71 -18.00 -20.40 -15.72
C PHE A 71 -19.17 -20.02 -14.85
N TRP A 72 -19.19 -18.80 -14.34
CA TRP A 72 -20.21 -18.27 -13.45
C TRP A 72 -21.25 -17.52 -14.25
N VAL A 73 -22.53 -17.82 -14.03
CA VAL A 73 -23.67 -17.24 -14.76
C VAL A 73 -24.56 -16.52 -13.76
N TYR A 74 -24.55 -15.22 -13.84
CA TYR A 74 -25.44 -14.34 -13.09
C TYR A 74 -26.66 -13.98 -13.90
N ARG A 75 -27.85 -13.96 -13.29
CA ARG A 75 -29.09 -13.57 -13.95
C ARG A 75 -29.89 -12.62 -13.07
N ARG A 76 -30.43 -11.56 -13.69
CA ARG A 76 -31.35 -10.61 -13.05
C ARG A 76 -32.43 -10.19 -14.00
N ALA A 77 -33.67 -10.12 -13.51
CA ALA A 77 -34.78 -9.46 -14.18
C ALA A 77 -34.92 -8.01 -13.72
N PHE A 78 -35.28 -7.12 -14.61
CA PHE A 78 -35.61 -5.73 -14.31
C PHE A 78 -36.61 -5.18 -15.32
N THR A 79 -37.39 -4.18 -14.90
CA THR A 79 -38.38 -3.53 -15.75
C THR A 79 -37.78 -2.32 -16.45
N THR A 80 -38.04 -2.13 -17.75
CA THR A 80 -37.67 -0.92 -18.47
C THR A 80 -38.30 0.31 -17.80
N PRO A 81 -37.49 1.27 -17.32
CA PRO A 81 -38.01 2.49 -16.72
C PRO A 81 -38.65 3.40 -17.80
N PRO A 82 -39.50 4.38 -17.40
CA PRO A 82 -39.99 5.36 -18.33
C PRO A 82 -38.85 6.17 -18.96
N SER A 83 -38.91 6.32 -20.28
CA SER A 83 -37.89 7.01 -21.06
C SER A 83 -37.88 8.53 -20.86
N SER A 84 -38.99 9.14 -20.43
CA SER A 84 -39.11 10.57 -20.13
C SER A 84 -39.82 10.82 -18.82
N PRO A 85 -39.34 11.76 -17.97
CA PRO A 85 -40.03 12.19 -16.75
C PRO A 85 -41.26 13.08 -17.03
N ASN A 86 -41.49 13.52 -18.27
CA ASN A 86 -42.60 14.41 -18.61
C ASN A 86 -43.55 13.81 -19.66
N PRO A 87 -44.65 13.17 -19.22
CA PRO A 87 -45.63 12.55 -20.14
C PRO A 87 -46.44 13.55 -20.97
N SER A 88 -46.18 14.86 -20.89
CA SER A 88 -46.91 15.91 -21.62
C SER A 88 -46.23 16.45 -22.88
N SER A 89 -45.01 16.00 -23.22
CA SER A 89 -44.33 16.37 -24.47
C SER A 89 -44.94 15.61 -25.65
N GLN A 90 -45.64 16.29 -26.53
CA GLN A 90 -46.27 15.73 -27.74
C GLN A 90 -45.31 15.64 -28.94
N GLU A 91 -44.04 15.89 -28.79
CA GLU A 91 -43.05 15.70 -29.82
C GLU A 91 -42.51 14.25 -29.71
N PRO A 92 -42.40 13.53 -30.85
CA PRO A 92 -41.72 12.24 -30.86
C PRO A 92 -40.23 12.51 -30.70
N TRP A 93 -39.76 12.63 -29.47
CA TRP A 93 -38.33 12.60 -29.15
C TRP A 93 -37.83 11.23 -29.52
N GLU A 94 -36.73 11.19 -30.26
CA GLU A 94 -35.97 9.96 -30.45
C GLU A 94 -35.70 9.36 -29.05
N GLU A 95 -35.93 8.05 -28.89
CA GLU A 95 -35.80 7.34 -27.61
C GLU A 95 -34.49 7.75 -26.94
N GLY A 96 -34.54 8.18 -25.64
CA GLY A 96 -33.36 8.55 -24.89
C GLY A 96 -32.31 7.42 -24.88
N SER A 97 -31.04 7.79 -24.79
CA SER A 97 -29.98 6.79 -24.79
C SER A 97 -29.87 6.09 -23.46
N PHE A 98 -29.69 4.78 -23.49
CA PHE A 98 -29.59 3.90 -22.33
C PHE A 98 -28.23 3.23 -22.30
N TRP A 99 -27.61 3.19 -21.11
CA TRP A 99 -26.35 2.50 -20.87
C TRP A 99 -26.47 1.54 -19.69
N LEU A 100 -25.96 0.33 -19.87
CA LEU A 100 -25.73 -0.61 -18.79
C LEU A 100 -24.28 -0.42 -18.31
N VAL A 101 -24.11 -0.12 -17.03
CA VAL A 101 -22.82 0.20 -16.42
C VAL A 101 -22.52 -0.79 -15.31
N PHE A 102 -21.31 -1.33 -15.33
CA PHE A 102 -20.70 -2.12 -14.25
C PHE A 102 -19.46 -1.40 -13.78
N ASP A 103 -19.41 -1.02 -12.53
CA ASP A 103 -18.23 -0.33 -11.99
C ASP A 103 -17.03 -1.27 -11.88
N LEU A 104 -17.28 -2.57 -11.66
CA LEU A 104 -16.22 -3.54 -11.64
C LEU A 104 -16.73 -4.96 -11.96
N LEU A 105 -16.12 -5.56 -12.98
CA LEU A 105 -16.30 -6.96 -13.36
C LEU A 105 -14.98 -7.71 -13.26
N GLU A 106 -14.98 -8.86 -12.62
CA GLU A 106 -13.80 -9.69 -12.53
C GLU A 106 -14.13 -11.16 -12.88
N TYR A 107 -13.69 -11.72 -14.02
CA TYR A 107 -12.76 -11.06 -14.91
C TYR A 107 -13.29 -11.07 -16.36
N ASP A 108 -13.23 -12.21 -17.10
CA ASP A 108 -13.62 -12.27 -18.52
C ASP A 108 -15.14 -12.44 -18.64
N ALA A 109 -15.81 -11.31 -18.83
CA ALA A 109 -17.27 -11.23 -18.81
C ALA A 109 -17.87 -11.09 -20.21
N VAL A 110 -18.91 -11.86 -20.47
CA VAL A 110 -19.81 -11.72 -21.63
C VAL A 110 -21.19 -11.35 -21.12
N ILE A 111 -21.74 -10.25 -21.62
CA ILE A 111 -23.00 -9.67 -21.16
C ILE A 111 -24.10 -9.91 -22.18
N TYR A 112 -25.24 -10.41 -21.75
CA TYR A 112 -26.42 -10.67 -22.58
C TYR A 112 -27.62 -9.89 -22.03
N LEU A 113 -28.36 -9.26 -22.92
CA LEU A 113 -29.63 -8.60 -22.62
C LEU A 113 -30.72 -9.22 -23.51
N ASN A 114 -31.79 -9.76 -22.89
CA ASN A 114 -32.90 -10.43 -23.59
C ASN A 114 -32.43 -11.54 -24.56
N GLY A 115 -31.37 -12.30 -24.15
CA GLY A 115 -30.80 -13.39 -24.94
C GLY A 115 -29.81 -12.92 -26.05
N GLN A 116 -29.61 -11.63 -26.26
CA GLN A 116 -28.64 -11.09 -27.21
C GLN A 116 -27.34 -10.68 -26.50
N GLU A 117 -26.18 -11.10 -27.03
CA GLU A 117 -24.87 -10.57 -26.59
C GLU A 117 -24.79 -9.07 -26.88
N ILE A 118 -24.54 -8.26 -25.84
CA ILE A 118 -24.39 -6.80 -25.97
C ILE A 118 -22.94 -6.35 -25.88
N GLY A 119 -22.06 -7.18 -25.35
CA GLY A 119 -20.64 -6.89 -25.28
C GLY A 119 -19.83 -7.80 -24.36
N ARG A 120 -18.52 -7.53 -24.34
CA ARG A 120 -17.54 -8.26 -23.53
C ARG A 120 -16.65 -7.29 -22.76
N HIS A 121 -16.15 -7.73 -21.61
CA HIS A 121 -15.21 -6.95 -20.80
C HIS A 121 -14.22 -7.88 -20.10
N ALA A 122 -12.92 -7.55 -20.19
CA ALA A 122 -11.83 -8.32 -19.58
C ALA A 122 -10.79 -7.37 -18.95
N ASN A 123 -11.24 -6.52 -18.01
CA ASN A 123 -10.39 -5.62 -17.25
C ASN A 123 -11.00 -5.35 -15.87
N ALA A 124 -10.35 -5.81 -14.80
CA ALA A 124 -10.78 -5.62 -13.41
C ALA A 124 -10.33 -4.27 -12.81
N HIS A 125 -9.82 -3.34 -13.62
CA HIS A 125 -9.25 -2.08 -13.15
C HIS A 125 -9.97 -0.84 -13.68
N ARG A 126 -11.03 -1.01 -14.48
CA ARG A 126 -11.86 0.08 -14.97
C ARG A 126 -13.30 -0.37 -15.17
N PRO A 127 -14.27 0.55 -15.16
CA PRO A 127 -15.68 0.24 -15.42
C PRO A 127 -15.91 -0.30 -16.85
N ALA A 128 -16.98 -1.11 -16.95
CA ALA A 128 -17.56 -1.52 -18.23
C ALA A 128 -18.86 -0.74 -18.48
N ARG A 129 -19.02 -0.21 -19.69
CA ARG A 129 -20.17 0.58 -20.12
C ARG A 129 -20.63 0.14 -21.48
N PHE A 130 -21.92 -0.21 -21.62
CA PHE A 130 -22.51 -0.72 -22.85
C PHE A 130 -23.74 0.12 -23.21
N GLU A 131 -23.76 0.65 -24.41
CA GLU A 131 -24.95 1.30 -24.98
C GLU A 131 -25.98 0.23 -25.32
N VAL A 132 -27.21 0.36 -24.77
CA VAL A 132 -28.29 -0.62 -24.87
C VAL A 132 -29.60 -0.04 -25.40
N SER A 133 -29.57 1.16 -25.96
CA SER A 133 -30.72 1.78 -26.64
C SER A 133 -31.22 0.86 -27.74
N GLY A 134 -32.52 0.71 -27.86
CA GLY A 134 -33.13 -0.20 -28.81
C GLY A 134 -32.97 -1.71 -28.58
N LYS A 135 -32.27 -2.11 -27.48
CA LYS A 135 -32.15 -3.52 -27.05
C LYS A 135 -33.01 -3.85 -25.84
N LEU A 136 -33.51 -2.83 -25.15
CA LEU A 136 -34.49 -2.99 -24.07
C LEU A 136 -35.86 -3.33 -24.65
N ARG A 137 -36.66 -4.06 -23.89
CA ARG A 137 -38.11 -4.23 -24.18
C ARG A 137 -38.85 -2.91 -23.97
N PRO A 138 -40.05 -2.73 -24.48
CA PRO A 138 -40.83 -1.52 -24.26
C PRO A 138 -40.96 -1.14 -22.79
N GLU A 139 -41.23 0.15 -22.53
CA GLU A 139 -41.44 0.69 -21.20
C GLU A 139 -42.45 -0.15 -20.38
N GLY A 140 -42.10 -0.44 -19.14
CA GLY A 140 -42.89 -1.28 -18.23
C GLY A 140 -42.77 -2.79 -18.46
N GLU A 141 -42.10 -3.25 -19.51
CA GLU A 141 -41.87 -4.66 -19.73
C GLU A 141 -40.59 -5.15 -19.04
N GLU A 142 -40.60 -6.43 -18.70
CA GLU A 142 -39.49 -7.09 -18.02
C GLU A 142 -38.37 -7.48 -18.98
N ASN A 143 -37.13 -7.09 -18.66
CA ASN A 143 -35.89 -7.53 -19.33
C ASN A 143 -35.17 -8.58 -18.52
N THR A 144 -34.41 -9.41 -19.19
CA THR A 144 -33.50 -10.39 -18.59
C THR A 144 -32.06 -10.01 -18.91
N LEU A 145 -31.29 -9.69 -17.85
CA LEU A 145 -29.86 -9.46 -17.92
C LEU A 145 -29.12 -10.72 -17.46
N VAL A 146 -28.14 -11.16 -18.24
CA VAL A 146 -27.27 -12.28 -17.91
C VAL A 146 -25.83 -11.87 -18.08
N VAL A 147 -25.01 -12.16 -17.08
CA VAL A 147 -23.57 -11.97 -17.11
C VAL A 147 -22.92 -13.34 -16.93
N ARG A 148 -22.21 -13.80 -17.94
CA ARG A 148 -21.33 -14.97 -17.82
C ARG A 148 -19.91 -14.47 -17.64
N LEU A 149 -19.19 -14.97 -16.65
CA LEU A 149 -17.79 -14.63 -16.43
C LEU A 149 -17.00 -15.81 -15.89
N ASP A 150 -15.69 -15.75 -16.01
CA ASP A 150 -14.73 -16.68 -15.42
C ASP A 150 -13.53 -15.91 -14.81
N ALA A 151 -12.65 -16.64 -14.12
CA ALA A 151 -11.47 -16.04 -13.47
C ALA A 151 -10.35 -15.62 -14.45
N GLY A 152 -10.52 -15.87 -15.76
CA GLY A 152 -9.58 -15.49 -16.83
C GLY A 152 -8.63 -16.62 -17.27
N LEU A 153 -8.65 -17.78 -16.63
CA LEU A 153 -7.75 -18.89 -16.97
C LEU A 153 -7.90 -19.35 -18.43
N TYR A 154 -9.12 -19.40 -18.93
CA TYR A 154 -9.43 -19.86 -20.27
C TYR A 154 -9.09 -18.84 -21.36
N SER A 155 -9.28 -17.54 -21.07
CA SER A 155 -8.99 -16.46 -22.02
C SER A 155 -7.51 -16.32 -22.36
N VAL A 156 -6.63 -16.84 -21.52
CA VAL A 156 -5.17 -16.79 -21.74
C VAL A 156 -4.54 -18.18 -21.98
N ALA A 157 -5.35 -19.22 -22.09
CA ALA A 157 -4.85 -20.59 -22.19
C ALA A 157 -3.92 -20.82 -23.40
N ASP A 158 -4.19 -20.18 -24.54
CA ASP A 158 -3.42 -20.24 -25.79
C ASP A 158 -2.29 -19.20 -25.86
N LYS A 159 -2.18 -18.29 -24.90
CA LYS A 159 -1.17 -17.24 -24.90
C LYS A 159 0.19 -17.76 -24.46
N PRO A 160 1.31 -17.15 -24.91
CA PRO A 160 2.63 -17.52 -24.43
C PRO A 160 2.81 -17.16 -22.96
N ALA A 161 3.58 -18.01 -22.24
CA ALA A 161 3.98 -17.73 -20.87
C ALA A 161 5.04 -16.63 -20.82
N ALA A 162 5.09 -15.87 -19.71
CA ALA A 162 6.21 -14.99 -19.41
C ALA A 162 7.32 -15.75 -18.68
N ASP A 163 8.57 -15.43 -19.01
CA ASP A 163 9.76 -16.14 -18.52
C ASP A 163 10.42 -15.45 -17.32
N TYR A 164 9.80 -14.45 -16.71
CA TYR A 164 10.42 -13.62 -15.68
C TYR A 164 10.72 -14.34 -14.39
N PHE A 165 9.84 -15.06 -13.89
CA PHE A 165 10.08 -15.79 -12.67
C PHE A 165 10.15 -17.30 -12.95
N PRO A 166 11.36 -17.90 -12.80
CA PRO A 166 11.37 -19.29 -12.39
C PRO A 166 10.79 -19.31 -10.99
N THR A 167 9.53 -19.58 -10.89
CA THR A 167 8.81 -19.58 -9.62
C THR A 167 9.47 -20.39 -8.51
N PRO A 168 9.35 -19.91 -7.24
CA PRO A 168 8.26 -20.45 -6.44
C PRO A 168 7.10 -19.48 -6.17
N LEU A 169 7.22 -18.23 -6.58
CA LEU A 169 6.27 -17.18 -6.20
C LEU A 169 4.96 -17.16 -6.99
N SER A 170 4.85 -17.88 -8.09
CA SER A 170 3.66 -17.82 -8.93
C SER A 170 3.27 -19.17 -9.49
N SER A 171 2.03 -19.55 -9.28
CA SER A 171 1.43 -20.76 -9.89
C SER A 171 0.80 -20.52 -11.26
N LEU A 172 0.84 -19.27 -11.80
CA LEU A 172 0.22 -18.88 -13.07
C LEU A 172 1.15 -18.02 -13.91
N SER A 173 1.87 -18.63 -14.85
CA SER A 173 2.85 -17.97 -15.71
C SER A 173 2.25 -17.03 -16.77
N LYS A 174 0.93 -16.96 -16.94
CA LYS A 174 0.23 -16.19 -17.98
C LYS A 174 -0.58 -15.01 -17.43
N ILE A 175 -0.51 -14.73 -16.14
CA ILE A 175 -1.30 -13.67 -15.51
C ILE A 175 -1.02 -12.27 -16.10
N HIS A 176 0.17 -12.04 -16.66
CA HIS A 176 0.55 -10.79 -17.32
C HIS A 176 -0.31 -10.44 -18.55
N TRP A 177 -1.03 -11.42 -19.13
CA TRP A 177 -2.01 -11.18 -20.17
C TRP A 177 -3.33 -10.64 -19.61
N MET A 178 -3.62 -10.90 -18.34
CA MET A 178 -4.85 -10.46 -17.68
C MET A 178 -4.69 -9.05 -17.11
N ARG A 179 -5.69 -8.18 -17.30
CA ARG A 179 -5.78 -6.90 -16.60
C ARG A 179 -6.58 -7.09 -15.31
N LYS A 180 -5.96 -7.75 -14.34
CA LYS A 180 -6.44 -7.97 -12.98
C LYS A 180 -5.25 -8.03 -12.01
N GLY A 181 -5.49 -7.91 -10.73
CA GLY A 181 -4.45 -7.85 -9.72
C GLY A 181 -3.50 -9.05 -9.74
N GLN A 182 -2.20 -8.78 -9.81
CA GLN A 182 -1.15 -9.80 -9.93
C GLN A 182 -1.05 -10.69 -8.69
N TRP A 183 -1.35 -10.16 -7.49
CA TRP A 183 -1.26 -10.90 -6.23
C TRP A 183 -2.16 -12.14 -6.20
N GLN A 184 -3.24 -12.15 -6.97
CA GLN A 184 -4.22 -13.25 -6.96
C GLN A 184 -3.65 -14.58 -7.46
N ARG A 185 -2.55 -14.54 -8.22
CA ARG A 185 -1.84 -15.75 -8.67
C ARG A 185 -1.04 -16.45 -7.58
N GLY A 186 -1.00 -15.87 -6.39
CA GLY A 186 -0.07 -16.16 -5.32
C GLY A 186 1.19 -15.26 -5.39
N TRP A 187 1.70 -14.92 -4.24
CA TRP A 187 2.91 -14.13 -4.05
C TRP A 187 3.69 -14.65 -2.84
N ASP A 188 4.79 -14.00 -2.46
CA ASP A 188 5.57 -14.40 -1.28
C ASP A 188 4.89 -14.08 0.06
N TRP A 189 3.72 -13.45 0.03
CA TRP A 189 2.93 -13.07 1.21
C TRP A 189 1.45 -13.50 1.13
N GLN A 190 1.06 -14.22 0.08
CA GLN A 190 -0.29 -14.72 -0.09
C GLN A 190 -0.35 -15.97 -0.97
N GLN A 191 -1.24 -16.89 -0.64
CA GLN A 191 -1.58 -18.02 -1.50
C GLN A 191 -2.45 -17.60 -2.68
N ARG A 192 -2.40 -18.39 -3.76
CA ARG A 192 -3.24 -18.18 -4.94
C ARG A 192 -4.72 -18.28 -4.62
N LEU A 193 -5.46 -17.22 -4.95
CA LEU A 193 -6.92 -17.20 -4.99
C LEU A 193 -7.37 -16.24 -6.10
N MET A 194 -7.81 -16.79 -7.24
CA MET A 194 -8.29 -15.98 -8.36
C MET A 194 -9.73 -15.56 -8.11
N ASN A 195 -9.94 -14.28 -7.83
CA ASN A 195 -11.29 -13.73 -7.66
C ASN A 195 -12.09 -13.79 -8.96
N ALA A 196 -13.40 -13.93 -8.83
CA ALA A 196 -14.35 -13.84 -9.92
C ALA A 196 -15.67 -13.25 -9.40
N GLY A 197 -16.34 -12.43 -10.21
CA GLY A 197 -17.65 -11.89 -9.82
C GLY A 197 -17.99 -10.53 -10.41
N ILE A 198 -19.17 -10.08 -10.04
CA ILE A 198 -19.64 -8.70 -10.21
C ILE A 198 -19.30 -7.98 -8.90
N LEU A 199 -18.21 -7.20 -8.90
CA LEU A 199 -17.56 -6.73 -7.68
C LEU A 199 -17.79 -5.24 -7.41
N GLY A 200 -18.41 -4.53 -8.37
CA GLY A 200 -18.83 -3.15 -8.23
C GLY A 200 -20.33 -3.00 -8.53
N ASP A 201 -20.82 -1.78 -8.37
CA ASP A 201 -22.22 -1.45 -8.62
C ASP A 201 -22.63 -1.74 -10.07
N VAL A 202 -23.87 -2.19 -10.22
CA VAL A 202 -24.51 -2.39 -11.52
C VAL A 202 -25.71 -1.47 -11.63
N ARG A 203 -25.80 -0.73 -12.74
CA ARG A 203 -26.91 0.18 -12.97
C ARG A 203 -27.25 0.36 -14.44
N LEU A 204 -28.50 0.66 -14.69
CA LEU A 204 -28.96 1.21 -15.95
C LEU A 204 -28.99 2.74 -15.81
N GLU A 205 -28.30 3.44 -16.69
CA GLU A 205 -28.33 4.90 -16.82
C GLU A 205 -29.05 5.27 -18.10
N TRP A 206 -29.84 6.37 -18.08
CA TRP A 206 -30.41 6.90 -19.31
C TRP A 206 -30.53 8.43 -19.24
N SER A 207 -30.48 9.04 -20.42
CA SER A 207 -30.58 10.48 -20.57
C SER A 207 -31.06 10.85 -21.97
N GLU A 208 -31.83 11.92 -22.06
CA GLU A 208 -32.15 12.59 -23.32
C GLU A 208 -31.07 13.61 -23.75
N TYR A 209 -30.11 13.86 -22.86
CA TYR A 209 -29.04 14.84 -23.06
C TYR A 209 -27.67 14.16 -23.02
N PRO A 210 -26.62 14.82 -23.56
CA PRO A 210 -25.26 14.37 -23.39
C PRO A 210 -24.94 14.14 -21.90
N ILE A 211 -24.28 13.06 -21.57
CA ILE A 211 -23.89 12.73 -20.19
C ILE A 211 -22.42 12.96 -19.96
N VAL A 212 -22.08 13.34 -18.72
CA VAL A 212 -20.70 13.41 -18.28
C VAL A 212 -20.24 12.00 -17.87
N THR A 213 -19.38 11.40 -18.68
CA THR A 213 -18.82 10.07 -18.39
C THR A 213 -17.66 10.11 -17.41
N GLN A 214 -16.97 11.26 -17.30
CA GLN A 214 -15.90 11.47 -16.31
C GLN A 214 -15.73 12.96 -16.00
N CYS A 215 -15.68 13.28 -14.70
CA CYS A 215 -15.42 14.62 -14.17
C CYS A 215 -14.06 14.61 -13.47
N GLN A 216 -13.00 15.00 -14.18
CA GLN A 216 -11.65 15.14 -13.62
C GLN A 216 -11.50 16.54 -13.01
N VAL A 217 -11.04 16.56 -11.75
CA VAL A 217 -10.69 17.80 -11.04
C VAL A 217 -9.30 17.62 -10.44
N TYR A 218 -8.41 18.60 -10.63
CA TYR A 218 -7.11 18.60 -9.98
C TYR A 218 -6.65 20.03 -9.69
N THR A 219 -5.63 20.15 -8.84
CA THR A 219 -5.10 21.46 -8.44
C THR A 219 -3.63 21.61 -8.83
N THR A 220 -3.25 22.83 -9.14
CA THR A 220 -1.85 23.26 -9.25
C THR A 220 -1.62 24.50 -8.39
N VAL A 221 -0.37 24.76 -8.03
CA VAL A 221 0.04 25.94 -7.25
C VAL A 221 1.23 26.59 -7.92
N SER A 222 1.23 27.93 -7.97
CA SER A 222 2.35 28.72 -8.52
C SER A 222 3.65 28.50 -7.76
N ASP A 223 4.80 28.78 -8.40
CA ASP A 223 6.14 28.56 -7.81
C ASP A 223 6.36 29.34 -6.52
N ASP A 224 5.77 30.52 -6.39
CA ASP A 224 5.79 31.37 -5.19
C ASP A 224 4.74 30.99 -4.15
N LEU A 225 3.92 29.96 -4.44
CA LEU A 225 2.86 29.44 -3.58
C LEU A 225 1.70 30.42 -3.31
N THR A 226 1.57 31.49 -4.09
CA THR A 226 0.58 32.57 -3.85
C THR A 226 -0.73 32.34 -4.61
N THR A 227 -0.73 31.54 -5.67
CA THR A 227 -1.92 31.29 -6.49
C THR A 227 -2.16 29.79 -6.64
N GLY A 228 -3.34 29.34 -6.26
CA GLY A 228 -3.83 28.02 -6.55
C GLY A 228 -4.76 28.04 -7.75
N THR A 229 -4.72 27.02 -8.58
CA THR A 229 -5.63 26.85 -9.70
C THR A 229 -6.32 25.50 -9.61
N VAL A 230 -7.65 25.49 -9.66
CA VAL A 230 -8.47 24.30 -9.84
C VAL A 230 -8.72 24.12 -11.32
N HIS A 231 -8.32 22.98 -11.86
CA HIS A 231 -8.57 22.58 -13.26
C HIS A 231 -9.70 21.58 -13.30
N ILE A 232 -10.64 21.79 -14.23
CA ILE A 232 -11.81 20.93 -14.44
C ILE A 232 -11.81 20.47 -15.89
N ARG A 233 -11.91 19.14 -16.09
CA ARG A 233 -12.10 18.49 -17.40
C ARG A 233 -13.34 17.61 -17.34
N LEU A 234 -14.27 17.86 -18.25
CA LEU A 234 -15.51 17.10 -18.37
C LEU A 234 -15.50 16.32 -19.68
N ALA A 235 -15.48 14.99 -19.57
CA ALA A 235 -15.64 14.11 -20.71
C ALA A 235 -17.12 13.84 -20.94
N PHE A 236 -17.63 14.15 -22.15
CA PHE A 236 -19.02 13.94 -22.52
C PHE A 236 -19.15 12.81 -23.53
N GLU A 237 -20.25 12.07 -23.42
CA GLU A 237 -20.76 11.18 -24.44
C GLU A 237 -22.14 11.68 -24.90
N ASN A 238 -22.28 11.85 -26.22
CA ASN A 238 -23.51 12.28 -26.86
C ASN A 238 -23.84 11.33 -28.02
N THR A 239 -24.87 10.53 -27.88
CA THR A 239 -25.33 9.58 -28.91
C THR A 239 -26.30 10.19 -29.90
N GLY A 240 -26.84 11.40 -29.59
CA GLY A 240 -27.76 12.14 -30.41
C GLY A 240 -27.10 13.20 -31.32
N ILE A 241 -27.90 14.16 -31.72
CA ILE A 241 -27.42 15.35 -32.46
C ILE A 241 -26.59 16.26 -31.56
N PRO A 242 -25.76 17.18 -32.12
CA PRO A 242 -25.03 18.16 -31.31
C PRO A 242 -25.99 19.00 -30.44
N VAL A 243 -25.68 19.14 -29.16
CA VAL A 243 -26.52 19.85 -28.18
C VAL A 243 -25.74 21.02 -27.58
N GLU A 244 -26.38 22.17 -27.46
CA GLU A 244 -25.84 23.34 -26.80
C GLU A 244 -26.14 23.23 -25.28
N ILE A 245 -25.10 23.13 -24.49
CA ILE A 245 -25.18 23.26 -23.02
C ILE A 245 -25.12 24.73 -22.65
N PHE A 246 -26.02 25.19 -21.74
CA PHE A 246 -26.16 26.59 -21.37
C PHE A 246 -24.90 27.14 -20.68
N SER A 247 -24.32 26.39 -19.75
CA SER A 247 -23.07 26.76 -19.10
C SER A 247 -22.40 25.60 -18.36
N LEU A 248 -21.08 25.67 -18.21
CA LEU A 248 -20.29 24.89 -17.26
C LEU A 248 -19.86 25.81 -16.14
N GLY A 249 -19.91 25.37 -14.89
CA GLY A 249 -19.55 26.18 -13.75
C GLY A 249 -18.80 25.40 -12.69
N ALA A 250 -17.97 26.10 -11.90
CA ALA A 250 -17.43 25.56 -10.67
C ALA A 250 -17.39 26.61 -9.56
N GLY A 251 -17.69 26.17 -8.34
CA GLY A 251 -17.58 26.94 -7.11
C GLY A 251 -16.66 26.22 -6.12
N ILE A 252 -15.85 26.95 -5.39
CA ILE A 252 -14.88 26.42 -4.43
C ILE A 252 -15.25 26.88 -3.04
N LEU A 253 -15.42 25.92 -2.12
CA LEU A 253 -15.78 26.13 -0.71
C LEU A 253 -14.62 25.69 0.19
N ASP A 254 -14.25 26.55 1.11
CA ASP A 254 -13.36 26.18 2.22
C ASP A 254 -14.11 25.29 3.22
N THR A 255 -13.62 24.09 3.47
CA THR A 255 -14.28 23.10 4.32
C THR A 255 -14.37 23.52 5.79
N ALA A 256 -13.38 24.23 6.30
CA ALA A 256 -13.31 24.65 7.70
C ALA A 256 -14.19 25.89 7.96
N SER A 257 -14.01 26.96 7.18
CA SER A 257 -14.76 28.20 7.35
C SER A 257 -16.17 28.17 6.77
N LYS A 258 -16.49 27.17 5.92
CA LYS A 258 -17.73 27.07 5.12
C LYS A 258 -17.95 28.27 4.20
N LYS A 259 -16.89 29.00 3.87
CA LYS A 259 -16.95 30.17 3.00
C LYS A 259 -16.65 29.80 1.56
N HIS A 260 -17.40 30.41 0.66
CA HIS A 260 -17.10 30.40 -0.77
C HIS A 260 -15.85 31.24 -1.03
N VAL A 261 -14.85 30.67 -1.74
CA VAL A 261 -13.56 31.34 -1.96
C VAL A 261 -13.35 31.79 -3.39
N ALA A 262 -13.89 31.06 -4.36
CA ALA A 262 -13.83 31.42 -5.77
C ALA A 262 -14.92 30.70 -6.58
N SER A 263 -15.28 31.24 -7.74
CA SER A 263 -16.15 30.58 -8.72
C SER A 263 -15.92 31.09 -10.12
N LYS A 264 -16.31 30.28 -11.09
CA LYS A 264 -16.34 30.64 -12.50
C LYS A 264 -17.47 29.92 -13.21
N THR A 265 -18.09 30.61 -14.13
CA THR A 265 -19.08 30.05 -15.06
C THR A 265 -18.63 30.39 -16.47
N THR A 266 -18.65 29.42 -17.38
CA THR A 266 -18.36 29.61 -18.81
C THR A 266 -19.63 30.09 -19.52
N GLY A 267 -19.46 30.57 -20.74
CA GLY A 267 -20.60 30.74 -21.66
C GLY A 267 -21.12 29.39 -22.15
N ALA A 268 -22.16 29.45 -22.99
CA ALA A 268 -22.71 28.27 -23.67
C ALA A 268 -21.63 27.54 -24.49
N CYS A 269 -21.69 26.21 -24.49
CA CYS A 269 -20.80 25.38 -25.30
C CYS A 269 -21.57 24.29 -26.04
N LEU A 270 -21.09 23.92 -27.23
CA LEU A 270 -21.68 22.89 -28.07
C LEU A 270 -21.03 21.53 -27.75
N ILE A 271 -21.83 20.55 -27.37
CA ILE A 271 -21.41 19.16 -27.23
C ILE A 271 -21.69 18.44 -28.54
N ALA A 272 -20.64 18.06 -29.25
CA ALA A 272 -20.72 17.33 -30.51
C ALA A 272 -21.23 15.90 -30.28
N THR A 273 -21.75 15.30 -31.35
CA THR A 273 -22.06 13.87 -31.36
C THR A 273 -20.79 13.04 -31.17
N GLY A 274 -20.87 11.97 -30.36
CA GLY A 274 -19.75 11.12 -30.00
C GLY A 274 -19.12 11.57 -28.66
N HIS A 275 -17.82 11.40 -28.53
CA HIS A 275 -17.07 11.80 -27.35
C HIS A 275 -16.43 13.17 -27.51
N SER A 276 -16.52 14.01 -26.50
CA SER A 276 -15.86 15.32 -26.43
C SER A 276 -15.35 15.62 -25.03
N VAL A 277 -14.36 16.53 -24.93
CA VAL A 277 -13.81 16.98 -23.66
C VAL A 277 -13.87 18.50 -23.61
N HIS A 278 -14.36 19.04 -22.50
CA HIS A 278 -14.41 20.47 -22.23
C HIS A 278 -13.64 20.81 -20.97
N GLU A 279 -12.80 21.86 -21.06
CA GLU A 279 -11.88 22.22 -19.98
C GLU A 279 -12.05 23.69 -19.59
N PHE A 280 -11.96 23.96 -18.29
CA PHE A 280 -11.87 25.30 -17.76
C PHE A 280 -11.15 25.28 -16.39
N SER A 281 -10.77 26.44 -15.87
CA SER A 281 -10.07 26.54 -14.61
C SER A 281 -10.58 27.71 -13.76
N VAL A 282 -10.39 27.61 -12.44
CA VAL A 282 -10.75 28.63 -11.44
C VAL A 282 -9.51 28.92 -10.59
N GLU A 283 -9.14 30.19 -10.49
CA GLU A 283 -8.01 30.63 -9.65
C GLU A 283 -8.49 30.98 -8.23
N VAL A 284 -7.64 30.65 -7.25
CA VAL A 284 -7.82 30.98 -5.84
C VAL A 284 -6.55 31.72 -5.37
N ASN A 285 -6.74 32.94 -4.94
CA ASN A 285 -5.63 33.75 -4.41
C ASN A 285 -5.29 33.34 -3.00
N SER A 286 -4.00 33.14 -2.73
CA SER A 286 -3.42 32.81 -1.42
C SER A 286 -4.17 31.66 -0.72
N PRO A 287 -4.35 30.48 -1.35
CA PRO A 287 -4.99 29.36 -0.72
C PRO A 287 -4.18 28.86 0.48
N GLN A 288 -4.85 28.35 1.52
CA GLN A 288 -4.16 27.57 2.53
C GLN A 288 -3.75 26.24 1.89
N LEU A 289 -2.45 25.91 2.00
CA LEU A 289 -1.89 24.74 1.35
C LEU A 289 -2.18 23.47 2.13
N TRP A 290 -2.30 22.36 1.40
CA TRP A 290 -2.32 21.02 1.98
C TRP A 290 -0.87 20.58 2.30
N TRP A 291 -0.67 20.00 3.48
CA TRP A 291 0.61 19.50 3.93
C TRP A 291 0.55 18.05 4.41
N PRO A 292 1.62 17.28 4.26
CA PRO A 292 1.71 15.96 4.87
C PRO A 292 1.88 16.07 6.39
N VAL A 293 1.52 14.98 7.08
CA VAL A 293 1.65 14.85 8.53
C VAL A 293 3.06 15.23 9.00
N GLY A 294 3.16 15.99 10.08
CA GLY A 294 4.43 16.50 10.61
C GLY A 294 4.93 17.81 9.98
N HIS A 295 4.35 18.28 8.87
CA HIS A 295 4.78 19.48 8.15
C HIS A 295 3.75 20.60 8.11
N GLY A 296 2.52 20.35 8.48
CA GLY A 296 1.44 21.32 8.51
C GLY A 296 0.05 20.68 8.53
N GLU A 297 -0.97 21.47 8.25
CA GLU A 297 -2.36 21.03 8.20
C GLU A 297 -2.68 20.39 6.84
N ALA A 298 -3.38 19.27 6.83
CA ALA A 298 -3.93 18.63 5.63
C ALA A 298 -5.20 19.39 5.15
N LYS A 299 -5.04 20.63 4.72
CA LYS A 299 -6.13 21.55 4.36
C LYS A 299 -6.86 21.13 3.12
N ARG A 300 -8.20 21.04 3.19
CA ARG A 300 -9.05 20.64 2.07
C ARG A 300 -10.10 21.70 1.74
N TYR A 301 -10.54 21.67 0.47
CA TYR A 301 -11.61 22.46 -0.10
C TYR A 301 -12.61 21.54 -0.81
N LEU A 302 -13.84 21.97 -1.02
CA LEU A 302 -14.81 21.29 -1.88
C LEU A 302 -14.98 22.05 -3.17
N VAL A 303 -14.85 21.36 -4.28
CA VAL A 303 -15.14 21.88 -5.62
C VAL A 303 -16.50 21.35 -6.06
N PHE A 304 -17.43 22.25 -6.32
CA PHE A 304 -18.75 21.96 -6.88
C PHE A 304 -18.69 22.25 -8.37
N VAL A 305 -18.80 21.24 -9.19
CA VAL A 305 -18.84 21.36 -10.65
C VAL A 305 -20.29 21.21 -11.10
N GLN A 306 -20.76 22.11 -11.97
CA GLN A 306 -22.11 22.10 -12.48
C GLN A 306 -22.13 22.16 -14.00
N VAL A 307 -22.97 21.34 -14.61
CA VAL A 307 -23.32 21.35 -16.02
C VAL A 307 -24.77 21.76 -16.12
N GLN A 308 -25.06 22.94 -16.69
CA GLN A 308 -26.41 23.48 -16.82
C GLN A 308 -26.94 23.30 -18.22
N HIS A 309 -28.04 22.60 -18.34
CA HIS A 309 -28.82 22.50 -19.55
C HIS A 309 -29.85 23.66 -19.63
N LYS A 310 -30.24 24.05 -20.85
CA LYS A 310 -31.18 25.15 -21.05
C LYS A 310 -32.60 24.79 -20.61
N GLU A 311 -32.99 23.55 -20.79
CA GLU A 311 -34.37 23.05 -20.63
C GLU A 311 -34.50 21.86 -19.69
N ALA A 312 -33.39 21.44 -19.05
CA ALA A 312 -33.36 20.30 -18.14
C ALA A 312 -32.61 20.60 -16.83
N GLU A 313 -32.84 19.77 -15.84
CA GLU A 313 -32.04 19.77 -14.61
C GLU A 313 -30.57 19.41 -14.92
N GLY A 314 -29.65 20.24 -14.47
CA GLY A 314 -28.22 20.08 -14.72
C GLY A 314 -27.57 18.96 -13.91
N GLU A 315 -26.40 18.52 -14.34
CA GLU A 315 -25.56 17.61 -13.58
C GLU A 315 -24.67 18.37 -12.60
N SER A 316 -24.39 17.77 -11.44
CA SER A 316 -23.47 18.33 -10.45
C SER A 316 -22.53 17.26 -9.88
N PHE A 317 -21.27 17.66 -9.66
CA PHE A 317 -20.23 16.81 -9.09
C PHE A 317 -19.57 17.55 -7.92
N ILE A 318 -19.22 16.81 -6.86
CA ILE A 318 -18.49 17.35 -5.72
C ILE A 318 -17.17 16.60 -5.63
N ARG A 319 -16.08 17.35 -5.54
CA ARG A 319 -14.74 16.77 -5.38
C ARG A 319 -13.99 17.48 -4.25
N PRO A 320 -13.55 16.77 -3.20
CA PRO A 320 -12.62 17.32 -2.23
C PRO A 320 -11.25 17.49 -2.89
N VAL A 321 -10.58 18.61 -2.67
CA VAL A 321 -9.25 18.90 -3.20
C VAL A 321 -8.36 19.53 -2.14
N GLY A 322 -7.04 19.50 -2.35
CA GLY A 322 -6.07 20.27 -1.57
C GLY A 322 -5.07 20.96 -2.49
N PHE A 323 -4.70 22.20 -2.16
CA PHE A 323 -3.69 22.94 -2.93
C PHE A 323 -2.30 22.56 -2.46
N ARG A 324 -1.51 21.97 -3.32
CA ARG A 324 -0.10 21.65 -3.07
C ARG A 324 0.70 21.68 -4.39
N LYS A 325 2.00 21.94 -4.24
CA LYS A 325 2.99 21.78 -5.30
C LYS A 325 3.82 20.53 -5.01
N VAL A 326 4.00 19.69 -6.01
CA VAL A 326 4.78 18.44 -5.93
C VAL A 326 5.96 18.53 -6.87
N GLU A 327 7.16 18.24 -6.38
CA GLU A 327 8.39 18.21 -7.15
C GLU A 327 9.30 17.09 -6.63
N VAL A 328 10.15 16.54 -7.49
CA VAL A 328 11.27 15.66 -7.09
C VAL A 328 12.57 16.30 -7.53
N ASP A 329 13.44 16.58 -6.56
CA ASP A 329 14.77 17.12 -6.80
C ASP A 329 15.72 16.00 -7.22
N GLN A 330 16.18 16.08 -8.44
CA GLN A 330 17.16 15.16 -9.05
C GLN A 330 18.46 15.89 -9.42
N SER A 331 18.80 16.97 -8.72
CA SER A 331 20.06 17.69 -8.90
C SER A 331 21.27 16.81 -8.56
N ALA A 332 22.44 17.21 -9.07
CA ALA A 332 23.69 16.48 -8.80
C ALA A 332 23.96 16.40 -7.28
N HIS A 333 24.25 15.18 -6.82
CA HIS A 333 24.65 14.98 -5.42
C HIS A 333 26.10 15.43 -5.21
N PRO A 334 26.46 16.04 -4.06
CA PRO A 334 27.80 16.57 -3.82
C PRO A 334 28.93 15.55 -3.93
N GLU A 335 28.69 14.28 -3.63
CA GLU A 335 29.67 13.22 -3.69
C GLU A 335 29.63 12.48 -5.03
N VAL A 336 28.50 11.81 -5.32
CA VAL A 336 28.31 10.98 -6.53
C VAL A 336 26.84 10.84 -6.88
N GLY A 337 26.54 10.80 -8.17
CA GLY A 337 25.17 10.55 -8.67
C GLY A 337 24.24 11.77 -8.53
N LYS A 338 22.99 11.53 -8.22
CA LYS A 338 21.93 12.54 -8.13
C LYS A 338 21.14 12.36 -6.83
N HIS A 339 20.57 13.45 -6.35
CA HIS A 339 19.54 13.40 -5.32
C HIS A 339 18.26 12.74 -5.85
N PHE A 340 17.43 12.25 -4.96
CA PHE A 340 16.03 11.91 -5.21
C PHE A 340 15.23 12.37 -3.99
N ILE A 341 14.81 13.64 -3.99
CA ILE A 341 14.15 14.26 -2.83
C ILE A 341 12.76 14.73 -3.22
N LEU A 342 11.73 14.12 -2.64
CA LEU A 342 10.36 14.60 -2.78
C LEU A 342 10.21 15.94 -2.04
N LYS A 343 9.69 16.96 -2.76
CA LYS A 343 9.36 18.27 -2.21
C LYS A 343 7.86 18.52 -2.28
N ILE A 344 7.28 18.92 -1.17
CA ILE A 344 5.91 19.40 -1.09
C ILE A 344 5.96 20.89 -0.73
N ASN A 345 5.31 21.72 -1.54
CA ASN A 345 5.29 23.19 -1.35
C ASN A 345 6.71 23.75 -1.15
N ASN A 346 7.63 23.37 -2.00
CA ASN A 346 9.05 23.73 -1.99
C ASN A 346 9.84 23.23 -0.76
N LYS A 347 9.27 22.41 0.13
CA LYS A 347 9.96 21.86 1.30
C LYS A 347 10.36 20.39 1.05
N PRO A 348 11.61 20.00 1.31
CA PRO A 348 12.04 18.63 1.23
C PRO A 348 11.37 17.80 2.33
N ILE A 349 10.91 16.59 1.96
CA ILE A 349 10.27 15.64 2.86
C ILE A 349 11.12 14.38 2.93
N PHE A 350 11.49 13.96 4.12
CA PHE A 350 12.02 12.61 4.31
C PHE A 350 10.86 11.62 4.35
N CYS A 351 10.78 10.73 3.37
CA CYS A 351 9.65 9.80 3.23
C CYS A 351 9.81 8.61 4.18
N LYS A 352 8.83 8.45 5.08
CA LYS A 352 8.77 7.39 6.09
C LYS A 352 7.53 6.54 5.87
N GLY A 353 7.70 5.24 5.73
CA GLY A 353 6.52 4.43 5.52
C GLY A 353 6.80 2.98 5.16
N GLY A 354 5.79 2.37 4.57
CA GLY A 354 5.82 1.00 4.10
C GLY A 354 5.00 0.82 2.85
N ASN A 355 5.25 -0.29 2.18
CA ASN A 355 4.47 -0.70 1.02
C ASN A 355 3.09 -1.20 1.47
N TRP A 356 2.07 -0.77 0.75
CA TRP A 356 0.69 -1.18 0.93
C TRP A 356 0.33 -2.25 -0.11
N VAL A 357 -0.19 -3.37 0.35
CA VAL A 357 -0.80 -4.40 -0.49
C VAL A 357 -2.31 -4.46 -0.22
N PRO A 358 -3.13 -5.06 -1.11
CA PRO A 358 -4.56 -5.21 -0.83
C PRO A 358 -4.79 -5.85 0.54
N PRO A 359 -5.56 -5.25 1.45
CA PRO A 359 -5.64 -5.71 2.85
C PRO A 359 -6.49 -6.95 3.08
N ASP A 360 -6.97 -7.59 2.02
CA ASP A 360 -7.63 -8.90 2.04
C ASP A 360 -7.43 -9.62 0.70
N MET A 361 -7.31 -10.94 0.70
CA MET A 361 -7.27 -11.75 -0.52
C MET A 361 -8.60 -11.70 -1.29
N LEU A 362 -9.71 -11.42 -0.60
CA LEU A 362 -11.02 -11.08 -1.13
C LEU A 362 -11.19 -9.55 -1.05
N TYR A 363 -10.35 -8.79 -1.74
CA TYR A 363 -10.19 -7.34 -1.60
C TYR A 363 -11.51 -6.57 -1.57
N TYR A 364 -12.48 -6.97 -2.40
CA TYR A 364 -13.77 -6.28 -2.54
C TYR A 364 -14.73 -6.47 -1.36
N THR A 365 -14.29 -7.19 -0.32
CA THR A 365 -15.01 -7.31 0.95
C THR A 365 -14.46 -6.36 2.03
N VAL A 366 -13.43 -5.58 1.69
CA VAL A 366 -12.78 -4.64 2.61
C VAL A 366 -13.70 -3.45 2.86
N THR A 367 -13.95 -3.16 4.13
CA THR A 367 -14.78 -2.02 4.55
C THR A 367 -13.96 -0.74 4.77
N THR A 368 -14.61 0.41 4.70
CA THR A 368 -13.99 1.72 4.99
C THR A 368 -13.43 1.77 6.41
N GLU A 369 -14.11 1.15 7.39
CA GLU A 369 -13.64 1.08 8.78
C GLU A 369 -12.31 0.31 8.89
N ARG A 370 -12.15 -0.79 8.13
CA ARG A 370 -10.90 -1.54 8.08
C ARG A 370 -9.76 -0.69 7.49
N LEU A 371 -10.05 0.08 6.45
CA LEU A 371 -9.08 1.01 5.85
C LEU A 371 -8.70 2.11 6.84
N GLU A 372 -9.67 2.68 7.55
CA GLU A 372 -9.43 3.72 8.56
C GLU A 372 -8.52 3.21 9.69
N GLU A 373 -8.80 2.03 10.24
CA GLU A 373 -7.97 1.39 11.25
C GLU A 373 -6.52 1.22 10.77
N LEU A 374 -6.32 0.77 9.52
CA LEU A 374 -4.98 0.58 8.95
C LEU A 374 -4.26 1.92 8.76
N VAL A 375 -4.93 2.96 8.26
CA VAL A 375 -4.33 4.30 8.11
C VAL A 375 -3.98 4.89 9.48
N ASP A 376 -4.80 4.67 10.51
CA ASP A 376 -4.50 5.10 11.88
C ASP A 376 -3.29 4.36 12.46
N LEU A 377 -3.16 3.07 12.17
CA LEU A 377 -1.96 2.31 12.53
C LEU A 377 -0.71 2.81 11.80
N ALA A 378 -0.82 3.20 10.53
CA ALA A 378 0.31 3.80 9.79
C ALA A 378 0.75 5.13 10.41
N ILE A 379 -0.19 6.02 10.72
CA ILE A 379 0.10 7.29 11.44
C ILE A 379 0.69 7.01 12.82
N GLY A 380 0.10 6.06 13.55
CA GLY A 380 0.59 5.62 14.84
C GLY A 380 2.03 5.06 14.81
N ALA A 381 2.48 4.55 13.67
CA ALA A 381 3.86 4.14 13.41
C ALA A 381 4.78 5.27 12.93
N ASN A 382 4.32 6.54 12.95
CA ASN A 382 5.01 7.72 12.45
C ASN A 382 5.26 7.73 10.93
N PHE A 383 4.42 7.06 10.15
CA PHE A 383 4.47 7.14 8.69
C PHE A 383 3.98 8.49 8.19
N ASN A 384 4.55 8.94 7.08
CA ASN A 384 4.04 10.06 6.29
C ASN A 384 3.80 9.68 4.82
N LEU A 385 4.11 8.42 4.43
CA LEU A 385 3.90 7.92 3.09
C LEU A 385 3.48 6.44 3.10
N LEU A 386 2.56 6.11 2.18
CA LEU A 386 2.26 4.72 1.77
C LEU A 386 2.58 4.56 0.28
N ARG A 387 3.29 3.49 -0.08
CA ARG A 387 3.46 3.09 -1.47
C ARG A 387 2.45 2.02 -1.82
N ILE A 388 1.54 2.31 -2.76
CA ILE A 388 0.59 1.34 -3.30
C ILE A 388 1.31 0.52 -4.36
N TRP A 389 1.53 -0.75 -4.06
CA TRP A 389 2.30 -1.66 -4.89
C TRP A 389 1.57 -2.04 -6.20
N GLY A 390 2.30 -2.07 -7.33
CA GLY A 390 1.77 -2.27 -8.67
C GLY A 390 1.18 -3.64 -8.99
N GLY A 391 1.39 -4.65 -8.15
CA GLY A 391 0.75 -5.96 -8.29
C GLY A 391 -0.62 -6.06 -7.63
N GLY A 392 -1.07 -4.99 -6.97
CA GLY A 392 -2.35 -4.90 -6.25
C GLY A 392 -3.52 -4.41 -7.11
N THR A 393 -4.32 -3.53 -6.51
CA THR A 393 -5.45 -2.80 -7.12
C THR A 393 -5.25 -1.31 -6.95
N TRP A 394 -6.08 -0.50 -7.64
CA TRP A 394 -6.19 0.92 -7.28
C TRP A 394 -6.45 1.08 -5.78
N ALA A 395 -5.86 2.13 -5.19
CA ALA A 395 -6.09 2.47 -3.78
C ALA A 395 -7.59 2.68 -3.47
N GLY A 396 -8.35 3.15 -4.47
CA GLY A 396 -9.75 3.52 -4.31
C GLY A 396 -9.93 4.85 -3.60
N HIS A 397 -11.12 5.42 -3.73
CA HIS A 397 -11.44 6.72 -3.12
C HIS A 397 -11.39 6.67 -1.60
N ASP A 398 -11.91 5.61 -0.98
CA ASP A 398 -11.97 5.49 0.48
C ASP A 398 -10.59 5.60 1.13
N LEU A 399 -9.60 4.84 0.63
CA LEU A 399 -8.24 4.92 1.16
C LEU A 399 -7.60 6.28 0.87
N LEU A 400 -7.78 6.81 -0.35
CA LEU A 400 -7.20 8.11 -0.72
C LEU A 400 -7.82 9.27 0.06
N GLU A 401 -9.13 9.26 0.33
CA GLU A 401 -9.79 10.26 1.17
C GLU A 401 -9.29 10.24 2.62
N LEU A 402 -9.04 9.06 3.17
CA LEU A 402 -8.39 8.91 4.48
C LEU A 402 -6.97 9.49 4.47
N CYS A 403 -6.19 9.19 3.44
CA CYS A 403 -4.86 9.76 3.26
C CYS A 403 -4.88 11.28 3.11
N ASP A 404 -5.83 11.82 2.31
CA ASP A 404 -6.05 13.26 2.14
C ASP A 404 -6.37 13.96 3.45
N ALA A 405 -7.25 13.35 4.26
CA ALA A 405 -7.71 13.91 5.51
C ALA A 405 -6.63 13.90 6.60
N LYS A 406 -5.82 12.84 6.62
CA LYS A 406 -4.82 12.57 7.66
C LYS A 406 -3.41 13.01 7.26
N GLY A 407 -3.20 13.49 6.02
CA GLY A 407 -1.91 13.99 5.55
C GLY A 407 -0.89 12.90 5.21
N ILE A 408 -1.31 11.73 4.79
CA ILE A 408 -0.42 10.67 4.33
C ILE A 408 -0.17 10.85 2.82
N LEU A 409 1.09 10.93 2.41
CA LEU A 409 1.49 10.93 1.02
C LEU A 409 1.27 9.55 0.40
N VAL A 410 0.89 9.53 -0.87
CA VAL A 410 0.70 8.28 -1.63
C VAL A 410 1.62 8.28 -2.85
N TRP A 411 2.50 7.30 -2.89
CA TRP A 411 3.20 6.84 -4.09
C TRP A 411 2.37 5.69 -4.66
N HIS A 412 1.80 5.85 -5.84
CA HIS A 412 0.94 4.83 -6.44
C HIS A 412 1.59 4.26 -7.70
N ASP A 413 1.94 2.98 -7.68
CA ASP A 413 2.33 2.29 -8.90
C ASP A 413 1.09 2.09 -9.79
N LEU A 414 1.26 2.22 -11.10
CA LEU A 414 0.32 1.67 -12.06
C LEU A 414 0.30 0.15 -11.94
N LEU A 415 -0.83 -0.48 -12.28
CA LEU A 415 -1.10 -1.87 -11.94
C LEU A 415 -0.35 -2.88 -12.82
N PHE A 416 0.99 -2.78 -12.78
CA PHE A 416 1.94 -3.65 -13.47
C PHE A 416 3.07 -4.03 -12.51
N ALA A 417 3.39 -5.33 -12.41
CA ALA A 417 4.45 -5.80 -11.52
C ALA A 417 5.15 -7.04 -12.06
N CYS A 418 6.48 -7.07 -11.95
CA CYS A 418 7.32 -8.26 -12.06
C CYS A 418 7.00 -9.19 -13.25
N SER A 419 6.62 -8.65 -14.42
CA SER A 419 6.23 -9.46 -15.57
C SER A 419 6.53 -8.78 -16.90
N LYS A 420 6.80 -9.57 -17.94
CA LYS A 420 6.86 -9.10 -19.33
C LYS A 420 5.46 -8.93 -19.88
N TYR A 421 5.02 -7.70 -20.04
CA TYR A 421 3.69 -7.40 -20.56
C TYR A 421 3.67 -7.40 -22.10
N PRO A 422 2.57 -7.85 -22.74
CA PRO A 422 2.47 -8.01 -24.20
C PRO A 422 2.15 -6.69 -24.92
N GLY A 423 3.02 -5.69 -24.77
CA GLY A 423 2.86 -4.35 -25.34
C GLY A 423 2.91 -4.29 -26.88
N ASP A 424 3.37 -5.36 -27.53
CA ASP A 424 3.39 -5.53 -28.99
C ASP A 424 2.05 -6.03 -29.55
N TYR A 425 1.07 -6.37 -28.70
CA TYR A 425 -0.29 -6.70 -29.09
C TYR A 425 -1.14 -5.42 -29.05
N PRO A 426 -1.55 -4.85 -30.20
CA PRO A 426 -2.16 -3.53 -30.25
C PRO A 426 -3.44 -3.38 -29.42
N GLU A 427 -4.28 -4.41 -29.38
CA GLU A 427 -5.54 -4.39 -28.63
C GLU A 427 -5.26 -4.40 -27.11
N TRP A 428 -4.33 -5.23 -26.67
CA TRP A 428 -3.91 -5.29 -25.27
C TRP A 428 -3.25 -3.95 -24.83
N ALA A 429 -2.34 -3.43 -25.65
CA ALA A 429 -1.68 -2.15 -25.36
C ALA A 429 -2.69 -0.98 -25.35
N ALA A 430 -3.70 -1.00 -26.21
CA ALA A 430 -4.77 -0.01 -26.22
C ALA A 430 -5.63 -0.10 -24.94
N GLU A 431 -5.90 -1.32 -24.47
CA GLU A 431 -6.63 -1.54 -23.22
C GLU A 431 -5.82 -1.05 -22.01
N ALA A 432 -4.53 -1.35 -21.95
CA ALA A 432 -3.63 -0.87 -20.89
C ALA A 432 -3.58 0.67 -20.85
N ARG A 433 -3.53 1.34 -22.02
CA ARG A 433 -3.59 2.81 -22.07
C ARG A 433 -4.94 3.37 -21.59
N ARG A 434 -6.07 2.75 -21.97
CA ARG A 434 -7.41 3.17 -21.47
C ARG A 434 -7.52 3.03 -19.95
N GLU A 435 -7.00 1.96 -19.39
CA GLU A 435 -6.97 1.73 -17.94
C GLU A 435 -6.17 2.82 -17.21
N VAL A 436 -4.93 3.06 -17.65
CA VAL A 436 -4.05 4.08 -17.06
C VAL A 436 -4.65 5.47 -17.18
N GLN A 437 -5.19 5.81 -18.34
CA GLN A 437 -5.87 7.09 -18.57
C GLN A 437 -7.06 7.26 -17.62
N TRP A 438 -7.88 6.21 -17.48
CA TRP A 438 -9.02 6.23 -16.57
C TRP A 438 -8.58 6.48 -15.13
N GLY A 439 -7.60 5.73 -14.62
CA GLY A 439 -7.13 5.86 -13.25
C GLY A 439 -6.51 7.23 -12.96
N MET A 440 -5.68 7.76 -13.88
CA MET A 440 -5.09 9.09 -13.73
C MET A 440 -6.12 10.21 -13.68
N ARG A 441 -7.24 10.07 -14.38
CA ARG A 441 -8.35 11.03 -14.35
C ARG A 441 -9.22 10.88 -13.11
N GLU A 442 -9.54 9.64 -12.75
CA GLU A 442 -10.47 9.34 -11.67
C GLU A 442 -9.93 9.82 -10.33
N PHE A 443 -8.66 9.53 -10.05
CA PHE A 443 -8.02 9.85 -8.77
C PHE A 443 -7.33 11.23 -8.73
N ALA A 444 -7.51 12.08 -9.74
CA ALA A 444 -6.81 13.35 -9.90
C ALA A 444 -7.03 14.36 -8.77
N HIS A 445 -8.17 14.30 -8.09
CA HIS A 445 -8.56 15.28 -7.07
C HIS A 445 -7.93 15.04 -5.70
N HIS A 446 -7.29 13.90 -5.48
CA HIS A 446 -6.67 13.53 -4.20
C HIS A 446 -5.32 14.22 -3.99
N PRO A 447 -5.18 15.15 -3.03
CA PRO A 447 -3.92 15.82 -2.78
C PRO A 447 -2.83 14.90 -2.20
N SER A 448 -3.20 13.81 -1.56
CA SER A 448 -2.27 12.80 -1.04
C SER A 448 -1.49 12.09 -2.15
N LEU A 449 -2.08 11.93 -3.33
CA LEU A 449 -1.46 11.25 -4.47
C LEU A 449 -0.40 12.15 -5.12
N VAL A 450 0.88 11.87 -4.84
CA VAL A 450 2.01 12.73 -5.23
C VAL A 450 2.91 12.12 -6.28
N VAL A 451 2.96 10.79 -6.40
CA VAL A 451 3.74 10.07 -7.41
C VAL A 451 2.88 9.01 -8.09
N TRP A 452 2.87 9.05 -9.41
CA TRP A 452 2.50 7.92 -10.26
C TRP A 452 3.76 7.20 -10.71
N CYS A 453 3.88 5.91 -10.41
CA CYS A 453 4.99 5.08 -10.88
C CYS A 453 4.51 4.08 -11.93
N GLY A 454 5.24 3.97 -13.04
CA GLY A 454 4.80 3.14 -14.18
C GLY A 454 4.63 1.66 -13.86
N ASN A 455 5.45 1.12 -12.95
CA ASN A 455 5.38 -0.30 -12.57
C ASN A 455 6.25 -0.63 -11.36
N ASN A 456 6.07 -1.85 -10.82
CA ASN A 456 6.97 -2.48 -9.87
C ASN A 456 7.93 -3.44 -10.58
N GLU A 457 9.25 -3.20 -10.45
CA GLU A 457 10.36 -4.10 -10.76
C GLU A 457 10.48 -4.62 -12.20
N ILE A 458 9.85 -3.99 -13.19
CA ILE A 458 9.99 -4.43 -14.58
C ILE A 458 11.37 -4.07 -15.14
N GLU A 459 11.90 -2.87 -14.85
CA GLU A 459 13.25 -2.48 -15.24
C GLU A 459 14.30 -3.35 -14.53
N GLU A 460 14.10 -3.69 -13.27
CA GLU A 460 14.99 -4.60 -12.55
C GLU A 460 14.94 -6.01 -13.12
N GLY A 461 13.73 -6.50 -13.46
CA GLY A 461 13.53 -7.77 -14.13
C GLY A 461 14.27 -7.83 -15.47
N ASP A 462 14.12 -6.79 -16.28
CA ASP A 462 14.78 -6.67 -17.58
C ASP A 462 16.31 -6.59 -17.46
N TRP A 463 16.82 -6.08 -16.36
CA TRP A 463 18.25 -5.90 -16.15
C TRP A 463 18.92 -7.06 -15.41
N ASN A 464 18.32 -7.56 -14.32
CA ASN A 464 18.97 -8.43 -13.35
C ASN A 464 18.46 -9.88 -13.37
N TRP A 465 17.24 -10.17 -13.85
CA TRP A 465 16.62 -11.48 -13.67
C TRP A 465 16.79 -12.43 -14.86
N GLY A 466 17.93 -12.34 -15.54
CA GLY A 466 18.32 -13.27 -16.62
C GLY A 466 17.95 -12.81 -18.03
N TYR A 467 17.55 -11.55 -18.19
CA TYR A 467 17.30 -10.96 -19.49
C TYR A 467 18.53 -10.25 -20.04
N ASP A 468 18.60 -10.23 -21.38
CA ASP A 468 19.62 -9.50 -22.09
C ASP A 468 19.54 -8.01 -21.70
N ARG A 469 20.66 -7.40 -21.30
CA ARG A 469 20.76 -5.96 -21.02
C ARG A 469 20.36 -5.07 -22.21
N GLN A 470 20.18 -5.67 -23.41
CA GLN A 470 19.52 -5.01 -24.54
C GLN A 470 17.98 -5.00 -24.42
N ALA A 471 17.48 -5.23 -23.27
CA ALA A 471 16.07 -5.38 -22.87
C ALA A 471 15.14 -4.22 -23.29
N ARG A 472 15.68 -3.09 -23.65
CA ARG A 472 14.93 -1.94 -24.19
C ARG A 472 14.22 -2.20 -25.53
N THR A 473 14.41 -3.39 -26.05
CA THR A 473 13.65 -3.91 -27.19
C THR A 473 12.45 -4.77 -26.78
N HIS A 474 12.20 -4.93 -25.47
CA HIS A 474 11.03 -5.68 -25.02
C HIS A 474 9.74 -4.97 -25.38
N PRO A 475 8.69 -5.73 -25.72
CA PRO A 475 7.40 -5.16 -26.18
C PRO A 475 6.78 -4.15 -25.21
N HIS A 476 6.93 -4.34 -23.90
CA HIS A 476 6.40 -3.46 -22.87
C HIS A 476 7.18 -2.14 -22.72
N TYR A 477 8.41 -2.06 -23.23
CA TYR A 477 9.24 -0.86 -23.09
C TYR A 477 8.53 0.41 -23.59
N ALA A 478 7.85 0.31 -24.74
CA ALA A 478 7.10 1.45 -25.29
C ALA A 478 6.01 1.95 -24.35
N LEU A 479 5.35 1.06 -23.60
CA LEU A 479 4.31 1.44 -22.64
C LEU A 479 4.89 2.32 -21.52
N PHE A 480 5.96 1.86 -20.85
CA PHE A 480 6.48 2.50 -19.63
C PHE A 480 7.38 3.70 -19.93
N HIS A 481 8.12 3.69 -21.05
CA HIS A 481 9.06 4.76 -21.40
C HIS A 481 8.52 5.78 -22.39
N HIS A 482 7.39 5.50 -23.04
CA HIS A 482 6.80 6.41 -24.02
C HIS A 482 5.33 6.69 -23.76
N ASP A 483 4.46 5.68 -23.76
CA ASP A 483 3.01 5.88 -23.75
C ASP A 483 2.53 6.44 -22.40
N PHE A 484 2.91 5.82 -21.29
CA PHE A 484 2.49 6.25 -19.97
C PHE A 484 3.10 7.60 -19.54
N PRO A 485 4.37 7.94 -19.81
CA PRO A 485 4.87 9.30 -19.63
C PRO A 485 4.09 10.36 -20.40
N GLN A 486 3.65 10.06 -21.65
CA GLN A 486 2.82 10.98 -22.41
C GLN A 486 1.42 11.13 -21.79
N LEU A 487 0.82 10.01 -21.35
CA LEU A 487 -0.46 10.06 -20.61
C LEU A 487 -0.31 10.87 -19.32
N ALA A 488 0.73 10.61 -18.52
CA ALA A 488 0.96 11.33 -17.27
C ALA A 488 1.09 12.84 -17.50
N LYS A 489 1.81 13.25 -18.53
CA LYS A 489 1.97 14.66 -18.89
C LYS A 489 0.64 15.34 -19.19
N THR A 490 -0.30 14.64 -19.82
CA THR A 490 -1.59 15.20 -20.24
C THR A 490 -2.71 14.98 -19.23
N GLU A 491 -2.71 13.85 -18.54
CA GLU A 491 -3.82 13.43 -17.68
C GLU A 491 -3.51 13.61 -16.17
N ALA A 492 -2.23 13.65 -15.80
CA ALA A 492 -1.80 13.75 -14.40
C ALA A 492 -0.74 14.82 -14.13
N PRO A 493 -0.88 16.06 -14.66
CA PRO A 493 0.09 17.13 -14.46
C PRO A 493 0.19 17.62 -12.99
N TYR A 494 -0.63 17.08 -12.12
CA TYR A 494 -0.73 17.37 -10.69
C TYR A 494 0.19 16.51 -9.81
N ALA A 495 0.83 15.47 -10.37
CA ALA A 495 1.69 14.54 -9.67
C ALA A 495 3.01 14.32 -10.44
N PHE A 496 4.03 13.87 -9.75
CA PHE A 496 5.26 13.42 -10.39
C PHE A 496 5.06 12.05 -11.03
N TYR A 497 5.57 11.83 -12.25
CA TYR A 497 5.58 10.51 -12.89
C TYR A 497 6.98 9.91 -12.82
N TRP A 498 7.07 8.66 -12.32
CA TRP A 498 8.29 7.86 -12.29
C TRP A 498 8.12 6.60 -13.14
N ILE A 499 9.14 6.19 -13.89
CA ILE A 499 9.01 5.18 -14.94
C ILE A 499 8.80 3.77 -14.36
N SER A 500 9.58 3.41 -13.36
CA SER A 500 9.56 2.10 -12.70
C SER A 500 10.07 2.26 -11.26
N SER A 501 9.81 1.33 -10.39
CA SER A 501 10.43 1.23 -9.07
C SER A 501 11.00 -0.19 -8.90
N PRO A 502 12.35 -0.37 -8.81
CA PRO A 502 13.36 0.68 -8.87
C PRO A 502 13.63 1.16 -10.30
N TYR A 503 14.20 2.36 -10.42
CA TYR A 503 14.65 2.90 -11.70
C TYR A 503 15.80 3.90 -11.52
N SER A 504 16.83 3.74 -12.38
CA SER A 504 17.92 4.70 -12.50
C SER A 504 17.85 5.38 -13.86
N PRO A 505 17.78 6.73 -13.93
CA PRO A 505 17.82 7.46 -15.20
C PRO A 505 19.17 7.31 -15.89
N ASP A 506 19.25 7.80 -17.13
CA ASP A 506 20.48 7.89 -17.92
C ASP A 506 21.08 6.50 -18.31
N TYR A 507 20.25 5.45 -18.31
CA TYR A 507 20.64 4.09 -18.70
C TYR A 507 21.60 3.38 -17.72
N GLU A 508 21.62 3.81 -16.49
CA GLU A 508 22.32 3.09 -15.42
C GLU A 508 21.51 1.87 -14.91
N SER A 509 22.16 1.02 -14.12
CA SER A 509 21.46 -0.10 -13.48
C SER A 509 20.33 0.41 -12.62
N PRO A 510 19.11 -0.17 -12.70
CA PRO A 510 18.01 0.24 -11.82
C PRO A 510 18.30 0.03 -10.32
N THR A 511 19.34 -0.75 -10.02
CA THR A 511 19.82 -0.98 -8.64
C THR A 511 21.03 -0.13 -8.27
N ASP A 512 21.40 0.90 -9.05
CA ASP A 512 22.48 1.84 -8.69
C ASP A 512 22.06 2.64 -7.44
N PRO A 513 22.78 2.53 -6.31
CA PRO A 513 22.41 3.18 -5.07
C PRO A 513 22.57 4.71 -5.11
N THR A 514 23.20 5.27 -6.15
CA THR A 514 23.55 6.68 -6.23
C THR A 514 22.57 7.52 -7.04
N VAL A 515 21.57 6.93 -7.70
CA VAL A 515 20.59 7.61 -8.55
C VAL A 515 19.23 6.93 -8.47
N GLY A 516 18.14 7.71 -8.52
CA GLY A 516 16.78 7.19 -8.54
C GLY A 516 16.32 6.58 -7.21
N ASP A 517 15.42 5.61 -7.30
CA ASP A 517 14.91 4.82 -6.17
C ASP A 517 15.45 3.39 -6.22
N GLN A 518 15.51 2.73 -5.07
CA GLN A 518 16.15 1.42 -4.92
C GLN A 518 15.29 0.46 -4.13
N HIS A 519 15.49 -0.86 -4.41
CA HIS A 519 14.96 -1.98 -3.65
C HIS A 519 16.12 -2.80 -3.04
N PRO A 520 16.65 -2.44 -1.85
CA PRO A 520 17.83 -3.07 -1.25
C PRO A 520 17.57 -4.46 -0.66
N TRP A 521 17.18 -5.43 -1.48
CA TRP A 521 16.93 -6.81 -1.07
C TRP A 521 18.19 -7.63 -0.78
N GLY A 522 19.38 -7.13 -1.11
CA GLY A 522 20.65 -7.84 -0.93
C GLY A 522 20.94 -8.26 0.50
N VAL A 523 20.33 -7.64 1.50
CA VAL A 523 20.47 -8.01 2.91
C VAL A 523 19.54 -9.18 3.27
N SER A 524 18.24 -9.05 2.99
CA SER A 524 17.24 -10.03 3.41
C SER A 524 17.17 -11.26 2.54
N LEU A 525 17.49 -11.12 1.25
CA LEU A 525 17.45 -12.20 0.25
C LEU A 525 18.85 -12.60 -0.25
N ARG A 526 19.89 -12.33 0.54
CA ARG A 526 21.26 -12.71 0.19
C ARG A 526 21.39 -14.21 -0.11
N GLN A 527 22.26 -14.55 -1.06
CA GLN A 527 22.42 -15.93 -1.54
C GLN A 527 23.51 -16.70 -0.80
N ASP A 528 24.39 -16.01 -0.09
CA ASP A 528 25.61 -16.55 0.52
C ASP A 528 25.54 -16.73 2.04
N GLY A 529 24.38 -16.42 2.66
CA GLY A 529 24.23 -16.57 4.10
C GLY A 529 22.84 -16.21 4.61
N PRO A 530 22.61 -16.35 5.92
CA PRO A 530 21.39 -15.89 6.56
C PRO A 530 21.28 -14.37 6.51
N THR A 531 20.10 -13.83 6.83
CA THR A 531 19.89 -12.38 6.90
C THR A 531 20.81 -11.78 7.97
N ASP A 532 21.72 -10.91 7.54
CA ASP A 532 22.58 -10.12 8.42
C ASP A 532 22.26 -8.63 8.23
N TRP A 533 21.33 -8.12 9.05
CA TRP A 533 20.84 -6.75 8.90
C TRP A 533 21.85 -5.67 9.29
N TRP A 534 22.98 -5.99 9.92
CA TRP A 534 24.06 -5.02 10.10
C TRP A 534 24.67 -4.56 8.77
N GLU A 535 24.48 -5.32 7.70
CA GLU A 535 24.91 -4.88 6.36
C GLU A 535 24.16 -3.62 5.90
N TYR A 536 22.93 -3.37 6.38
CA TYR A 536 22.23 -2.12 6.09
C TYR A 536 23.04 -0.88 6.51
N ARG A 537 23.91 -0.97 7.52
CA ARG A 537 24.78 0.13 7.96
C ARG A 537 25.66 0.70 6.85
N ASN A 538 25.93 -0.07 5.81
CA ASN A 538 26.77 0.28 4.65
C ASN A 538 26.00 0.79 3.45
N TYR A 539 24.65 0.68 3.44
CA TYR A 539 23.81 1.08 2.33
C TYR A 539 23.69 2.61 2.26
N VAL A 540 23.72 3.15 1.01
CA VAL A 540 23.73 4.59 0.72
C VAL A 540 22.64 5.00 -0.28
N ASP A 541 21.64 4.15 -0.48
CA ASP A 541 20.56 4.35 -1.45
C ASP A 541 19.93 5.73 -1.32
N ARG A 542 19.62 6.35 -2.46
CA ARG A 542 19.03 7.71 -2.50
C ARG A 542 17.59 7.73 -2.01
N PHE A 543 16.82 6.72 -2.44
CA PHE A 543 15.42 6.60 -2.07
C PHE A 543 15.03 5.12 -1.94
N PRO A 544 15.36 4.46 -0.83
CA PRO A 544 14.97 3.06 -0.60
C PRO A 544 13.46 2.95 -0.49
N ASN A 545 12.85 2.25 -1.46
CA ASN A 545 11.42 2.15 -1.65
C ASN A 545 10.86 0.75 -1.37
N GLU A 546 11.73 -0.22 -1.21
CA GLU A 546 11.48 -1.55 -0.66
C GLU A 546 12.68 -2.01 0.18
N GLY A 547 12.63 -3.23 0.64
CA GLY A 547 13.58 -3.85 1.55
C GLY A 547 12.88 -4.17 2.85
N GLY A 548 13.23 -5.25 3.50
CA GLY A 548 12.51 -5.68 4.70
C GLY A 548 13.19 -6.81 5.44
N VAL A 549 12.59 -7.23 6.52
CA VAL A 549 13.03 -8.37 7.33
C VAL A 549 11.82 -9.21 7.69
N LEU A 550 11.93 -10.53 7.51
CA LEU A 550 10.89 -11.48 7.86
C LEU A 550 10.77 -11.63 9.39
N GLY A 551 9.53 -11.75 9.86
CA GLY A 551 9.25 -12.10 11.24
C GLY A 551 7.96 -12.89 11.38
N ALA A 552 7.91 -13.78 12.36
CA ALA A 552 6.71 -14.55 12.65
C ALA A 552 5.57 -13.66 13.15
N SER A 553 4.34 -14.08 12.90
CA SER A 553 3.13 -13.50 13.50
C SER A 553 3.04 -13.87 14.99
N SER A 554 2.25 -13.12 15.74
CA SER A 554 2.06 -13.36 17.18
C SER A 554 1.35 -14.68 17.46
N PRO A 555 1.54 -15.27 18.66
CA PRO A 555 0.82 -16.48 19.04
C PRO A 555 -0.71 -16.36 18.90
N ALA A 556 -1.31 -15.24 19.27
CA ALA A 556 -2.75 -15.02 19.09
C ALA A 556 -3.17 -15.07 17.62
N THR A 557 -2.37 -14.50 16.75
CA THR A 557 -2.61 -14.52 15.29
C THR A 557 -2.48 -15.94 14.74
N LEU A 558 -1.41 -16.65 15.07
CA LEU A 558 -1.17 -18.02 14.63
C LEU A 558 -2.31 -18.96 15.05
N LYS A 559 -2.82 -18.82 16.28
CA LYS A 559 -3.98 -19.60 16.77
C LYS A 559 -5.27 -19.35 16.01
N GLN A 560 -5.44 -18.20 15.35
CA GLN A 560 -6.68 -17.89 14.63
C GLN A 560 -6.81 -18.62 13.30
N PHE A 561 -5.72 -18.91 12.61
CA PHE A 561 -5.78 -19.53 11.28
C PHE A 561 -5.16 -20.93 11.23
N LEU A 562 -4.30 -21.31 12.21
CA LEU A 562 -3.78 -22.67 12.30
C LEU A 562 -4.76 -23.56 13.10
N PRO A 563 -5.25 -24.66 12.52
CA PRO A 563 -6.02 -25.66 13.27
C PRO A 563 -5.25 -26.11 14.52
N GLU A 564 -5.95 -26.35 15.63
CA GLU A 564 -5.35 -26.69 16.91
C GLU A 564 -4.32 -27.82 16.84
N ASN A 565 -4.63 -28.87 16.06
CA ASN A 565 -3.76 -30.01 15.82
C ASN A 565 -2.58 -29.74 14.85
N GLN A 566 -2.45 -28.51 14.35
CA GLN A 566 -1.39 -28.06 13.45
C GLN A 566 -0.63 -26.83 13.98
N GLN A 567 -0.79 -26.48 15.27
CA GLN A 567 -0.07 -25.39 15.93
C GLN A 567 1.34 -25.85 16.35
N TYR A 568 2.16 -26.16 15.36
CA TYR A 568 3.57 -26.50 15.54
C TYR A 568 4.38 -26.15 14.28
N ILE A 569 5.66 -25.87 14.43
CA ILE A 569 6.60 -25.50 13.37
C ILE A 569 6.66 -26.62 12.31
N ASN A 570 6.60 -26.25 11.03
CA ASN A 570 6.59 -27.17 9.87
C ASN A 570 5.37 -28.10 9.82
N SER A 571 4.24 -27.75 10.46
CA SER A 571 2.99 -28.44 10.17
C SER A 571 2.50 -28.10 8.75
N PRO A 572 1.68 -28.92 8.10
CA PRO A 572 1.16 -28.60 6.76
C PRO A 572 0.46 -27.25 6.66
N ALA A 573 -0.30 -26.83 7.70
CA ALA A 573 -0.94 -25.52 7.72
C ALA A 573 0.09 -24.40 8.00
N TRP A 574 1.07 -24.64 8.85
CA TRP A 574 2.18 -23.70 9.06
C TRP A 574 2.91 -23.39 7.78
N ASP A 575 3.35 -24.43 7.05
CA ASP A 575 4.10 -24.29 5.80
C ASP A 575 3.22 -23.69 4.68
N HIS A 576 1.92 -23.99 4.67
CA HIS A 576 1.00 -23.43 3.69
C HIS A 576 0.81 -21.91 3.86
N HIS A 577 0.84 -21.42 5.09
CA HIS A 577 0.74 -20.00 5.43
C HIS A 577 2.11 -19.30 5.48
N ASP A 578 3.19 -20.01 5.18
CA ASP A 578 4.53 -19.43 5.30
C ASP A 578 4.97 -18.68 4.05
N ASN A 579 5.87 -17.74 4.26
CA ASN A 579 6.56 -17.03 3.21
C ASN A 579 7.57 -17.99 2.53
N PRO A 580 7.53 -18.16 1.21
CA PRO A 580 8.44 -19.08 0.52
C PRO A 580 9.93 -18.72 0.71
N PHE A 581 10.28 -17.46 0.93
CA PHE A 581 11.64 -17.06 1.25
C PHE A 581 12.06 -17.44 2.67
N ALA A 582 11.11 -17.48 3.62
CA ALA A 582 11.38 -17.97 4.98
C ALA A 582 11.72 -19.46 4.98
N MET A 583 10.97 -20.24 4.21
CA MET A 583 11.15 -21.70 4.08
C MET A 583 12.34 -22.09 3.21
N GLN A 584 12.75 -21.23 2.25
CA GLN A 584 13.80 -21.56 1.29
C GLN A 584 15.14 -21.79 2.00
N PRO A 585 15.74 -23.01 1.91
CA PRO A 585 17.08 -23.25 2.44
C PRO A 585 18.12 -22.57 1.57
N LEU A 586 19.15 -22.01 2.18
CA LEU A 586 20.30 -21.43 1.47
C LEU A 586 21.12 -22.51 0.76
N THR A 587 21.15 -23.71 1.34
CA THR A 587 21.81 -24.90 0.77
C THR A 587 20.84 -26.07 0.90
N PRO A 588 20.69 -26.93 -0.12
CA PRO A 588 19.83 -28.10 -0.03
C PRO A 588 20.11 -28.95 1.22
N GLY A 589 19.06 -29.31 1.95
CA GLY A 589 19.15 -30.10 3.18
C GLY A 589 19.43 -29.32 4.47
N GLN A 590 19.53 -27.99 4.37
CA GLN A 590 19.59 -27.11 5.55
C GLN A 590 18.19 -26.58 5.91
N PRO A 591 17.97 -26.09 7.15
CA PRO A 591 16.74 -25.40 7.53
C PRO A 591 16.46 -24.18 6.62
N GLY A 592 15.23 -23.73 6.62
CA GLY A 592 14.83 -22.50 5.91
C GLY A 592 15.57 -21.24 6.39
N ARG A 593 15.59 -20.21 5.56
CA ARG A 593 16.28 -18.93 5.84
C ARG A 593 15.90 -18.30 7.20
N ALA A 594 14.59 -18.29 7.54
CA ALA A 594 14.12 -17.73 8.81
C ALA A 594 14.75 -18.46 10.01
N TYR A 595 14.85 -19.78 9.93
CA TYR A 595 15.46 -20.61 11.00
C TYR A 595 16.98 -20.43 11.07
N GLN A 596 17.64 -20.29 9.93
CA GLN A 596 19.09 -20.00 9.90
C GLN A 596 19.40 -18.61 10.44
N THR A 597 18.53 -17.62 10.16
CA THR A 597 18.66 -16.26 10.70
C THR A 597 18.52 -16.25 12.23
N LEU A 598 17.56 -17.03 12.78
CA LEU A 598 17.45 -17.21 14.23
C LEU A 598 18.77 -17.73 14.81
N THR A 599 19.31 -18.81 14.25
CA THR A 599 20.58 -19.41 14.72
C THR A 599 21.74 -18.43 14.62
N HIS A 600 21.84 -17.69 13.51
CA HIS A 600 22.89 -16.70 13.28
C HIS A 600 22.95 -15.60 14.32
N TRP A 601 21.78 -15.13 14.78
CA TRP A 601 21.71 -14.03 15.73
C TRP A 601 21.66 -14.44 17.20
N THR A 602 21.08 -15.60 17.49
CA THR A 602 20.81 -16.03 18.86
C THR A 602 21.54 -17.31 19.27
N GLY A 603 22.12 -18.05 18.31
CA GLY A 603 22.69 -19.38 18.56
C GLY A 603 21.63 -20.47 18.83
N LEU A 604 20.33 -20.12 18.84
CA LEU A 604 19.25 -21.05 19.09
C LEU A 604 18.83 -21.78 17.81
N HIS A 605 18.36 -23.01 17.97
CA HIS A 605 17.82 -23.81 16.87
C HIS A 605 16.31 -23.91 16.98
N ALA A 606 15.58 -23.66 15.89
CA ALA A 606 14.13 -23.63 15.88
C ALA A 606 13.46 -24.95 16.32
N ASP A 607 14.09 -26.08 16.01
CA ASP A 607 13.63 -27.43 16.39
C ASP A 607 13.77 -27.74 17.90
N GLN A 608 14.48 -26.87 18.64
CA GLN A 608 14.66 -26.97 20.09
C GLN A 608 13.72 -26.05 20.87
N LEU A 609 12.92 -25.22 20.16
CA LEU A 609 12.01 -24.27 20.75
C LEU A 609 10.57 -24.75 20.60
N ASP A 610 9.72 -24.43 21.57
CA ASP A 610 8.28 -24.44 21.33
C ASP A 610 7.92 -23.32 20.32
N TRP A 611 6.82 -23.51 19.61
CA TRP A 611 6.45 -22.61 18.51
C TRP A 611 6.13 -21.17 19.00
N GLU A 612 5.63 -20.97 20.23
CA GLU A 612 5.36 -19.64 20.80
C GLU A 612 6.66 -18.90 21.12
N THR A 613 7.65 -19.61 21.67
CA THR A 613 8.99 -19.05 21.92
C THR A 613 9.70 -18.74 20.60
N TYR A 614 9.57 -19.62 19.60
CA TYR A 614 10.09 -19.37 18.26
C TYR A 614 9.45 -18.12 17.64
N ALA A 615 8.11 -17.99 17.70
CA ALA A 615 7.41 -16.84 17.14
C ALA A 615 7.87 -15.53 17.80
N PHE A 616 8.04 -15.51 19.14
CA PHE A 616 8.59 -14.34 19.83
C PHE A 616 10.00 -13.99 19.37
N ALA A 617 10.90 -14.97 19.31
CA ALA A 617 12.29 -14.76 18.90
C ALA A 617 12.38 -14.24 17.47
N SER A 618 11.64 -14.83 16.53
CA SER A 618 11.57 -14.40 15.13
C SER A 618 11.04 -12.97 14.97
N ALA A 619 9.97 -12.62 15.71
CA ALA A 619 9.40 -11.27 15.69
C ALA A 619 10.34 -10.22 16.30
N LEU A 620 11.10 -10.60 17.35
CA LEU A 620 12.12 -9.73 17.96
C LEU A 620 13.26 -9.43 16.96
N LEU A 621 13.71 -10.43 16.20
CA LEU A 621 14.72 -10.24 15.16
C LEU A 621 14.22 -9.37 14.01
N GLN A 622 12.94 -9.45 13.63
CA GLN A 622 12.33 -8.53 12.66
C GLN A 622 12.41 -7.08 13.16
N ALA A 623 12.12 -6.86 14.44
CA ALA A 623 12.19 -5.54 15.06
C ALA A 623 13.59 -4.94 14.98
N GLU A 624 14.63 -5.74 15.26
CA GLU A 624 16.03 -5.34 15.12
C GLU A 624 16.38 -4.95 13.68
N GLY A 625 16.07 -5.83 12.75
CA GLY A 625 16.43 -5.61 11.34
C GLY A 625 15.75 -4.39 10.74
N LEU A 626 14.47 -4.16 11.01
CA LEU A 626 13.77 -2.96 10.53
C LEU A 626 14.28 -1.68 11.20
N THR A 627 14.69 -1.75 12.47
CA THR A 627 15.31 -0.62 13.16
C THR A 627 16.64 -0.24 12.50
N GLU A 628 17.49 -1.21 12.18
CA GLU A 628 18.77 -0.95 11.46
C GLU A 628 18.54 -0.37 10.06
N TYR A 629 17.56 -0.91 9.30
CA TYR A 629 17.17 -0.39 7.99
C TYR A 629 16.78 1.11 8.09
N ILE A 630 15.83 1.43 8.94
CA ILE A 630 15.27 2.78 9.07
C ILE A 630 16.33 3.78 9.56
N THR A 631 17.05 3.42 10.62
CA THR A 631 18.01 4.36 11.25
C THR A 631 19.22 4.62 10.37
N ASN A 632 19.65 3.63 9.55
CA ASN A 632 20.70 3.82 8.57
C ASN A 632 20.37 4.93 7.57
N TYR A 633 19.15 4.92 6.98
CA TYR A 633 18.77 5.93 5.99
C TYR A 633 18.48 7.27 6.64
N ARG A 634 17.84 7.29 7.80
CA ARG A 634 17.53 8.53 8.51
C ARG A 634 18.78 9.34 8.92
N ARG A 635 19.86 8.67 9.37
CA ARG A 635 21.11 9.38 9.69
C ARG A 635 21.78 10.03 8.49
N ARG A 636 21.38 9.67 7.26
CA ARG A 636 21.90 10.19 5.98
C ARG A 636 20.97 11.20 5.30
N MET A 637 19.99 11.72 6.00
CA MET A 637 19.00 12.69 5.50
C MET A 637 19.69 14.00 5.04
N PHE A 638 19.55 14.47 3.85
CA PHE A 638 18.92 14.13 2.60
C PHE A 638 19.91 13.61 1.54
N SER A 639 20.97 12.96 1.93
CA SER A 639 21.73 12.13 1.01
C SER A 639 20.90 10.89 0.64
N SER A 640 20.25 10.27 1.63
CA SER A 640 19.09 9.40 1.46
C SER A 640 17.83 10.15 1.86
N SER A 641 16.72 9.97 1.14
CA SER A 641 15.49 10.78 1.30
C SER A 641 14.26 9.96 1.65
N ALA A 642 14.43 8.65 1.85
CA ALA A 642 13.36 7.75 2.25
C ALA A 642 13.86 6.63 3.18
N ALA A 643 12.92 6.01 3.85
CA ALA A 643 13.03 4.70 4.46
C ALA A 643 11.64 4.04 4.36
N ILE A 644 11.33 3.50 3.17
CA ILE A 644 10.08 2.81 2.88
C ILE A 644 10.40 1.33 2.81
N PHE A 645 9.81 0.55 3.69
CA PHE A 645 10.11 -0.88 3.76
C PHE A 645 8.99 -1.75 3.16
N TRP A 646 9.33 -2.93 2.76
CA TRP A 646 8.40 -4.01 2.43
C TRP A 646 8.16 -4.84 3.68
N MET A 647 6.92 -4.86 4.27
CA MET A 647 5.76 -4.08 3.89
C MET A 647 4.92 -3.73 5.13
N PHE A 648 3.86 -2.94 4.97
CA PHE A 648 3.07 -2.45 6.10
C PHE A 648 2.05 -3.46 6.62
N ASN A 649 1.15 -3.96 5.73
CA ASN A 649 -0.03 -4.75 6.09
C ASN A 649 -0.12 -6.08 5.36
N ASP A 650 -0.73 -7.08 6.00
CA ASP A 650 -1.05 -8.37 5.40
C ASP A 650 -2.35 -8.33 4.58
N SER A 651 -2.38 -9.18 3.54
CA SER A 651 -3.56 -9.50 2.73
C SER A 651 -4.20 -10.84 3.13
N TRP A 652 -3.45 -11.65 3.83
CA TRP A 652 -3.74 -13.01 4.20
C TRP A 652 -2.97 -13.36 5.48
N PRO A 653 -3.51 -14.15 6.42
CA PRO A 653 -2.79 -14.48 7.64
C PRO A 653 -1.56 -15.35 7.33
N THR A 654 -0.37 -14.90 7.75
CA THR A 654 0.92 -15.55 7.48
C THR A 654 1.59 -16.06 8.75
N THR A 655 2.36 -17.15 8.65
CA THR A 655 3.25 -17.60 9.72
C THR A 655 4.48 -16.72 9.81
N HIS A 656 5.21 -16.50 8.71
CA HIS A 656 6.19 -15.44 8.58
C HIS A 656 5.74 -14.43 7.54
N GLY A 657 5.90 -13.16 7.84
CA GLY A 657 5.57 -12.06 6.95
C GLY A 657 6.54 -10.90 7.10
N TRP A 658 6.54 -10.03 6.10
CA TRP A 658 7.31 -8.78 6.06
C TRP A 658 6.69 -7.66 6.88
N THR A 659 5.42 -7.81 7.26
CA THR A 659 4.55 -6.78 7.82
C THR A 659 4.83 -6.46 9.27
N ILE A 660 4.44 -5.23 9.67
CA ILE A 660 4.40 -4.80 11.09
C ILE A 660 2.99 -4.75 11.65
N VAL A 661 1.98 -4.84 10.77
CA VAL A 661 0.55 -4.99 11.11
C VAL A 661 0.05 -6.27 10.45
N ASP A 662 -0.44 -7.21 11.24
CA ASP A 662 -0.91 -8.49 10.73
C ASP A 662 -2.29 -8.41 10.07
N TYR A 663 -2.72 -9.52 9.47
CA TYR A 663 -4.02 -9.63 8.81
C TYR A 663 -5.20 -9.23 9.72
N TYR A 664 -5.13 -9.54 11.02
CA TYR A 664 -6.17 -9.20 11.99
C TYR A 664 -6.02 -7.80 12.60
N ARG A 665 -5.10 -6.98 12.04
CA ARG A 665 -4.79 -5.60 12.44
C ARG A 665 -4.13 -5.49 13.83
N ARG A 666 -3.52 -6.56 14.30
CA ARG A 666 -2.67 -6.52 15.50
C ARG A 666 -1.32 -5.87 15.18
N LYS A 667 -0.78 -5.17 16.15
CA LYS A 667 0.57 -4.63 16.10
C LYS A 667 1.56 -5.77 16.33
N LYS A 668 2.27 -6.23 15.28
CA LYS A 668 3.37 -7.17 15.46
C LYS A 668 4.45 -6.55 16.35
N LEU A 669 5.31 -7.37 16.93
CA LEU A 669 6.32 -6.89 17.89
C LEU A 669 7.23 -5.80 17.32
N ALA A 670 7.47 -5.80 16.00
CA ALA A 670 8.27 -4.81 15.29
C ALA A 670 7.59 -3.42 15.14
N TYR A 671 6.28 -3.31 15.40
CA TYR A 671 5.53 -2.06 15.21
C TYR A 671 6.09 -0.89 16.06
N HIS A 672 6.30 -1.11 17.33
CA HIS A 672 6.78 -0.06 18.26
C HIS A 672 8.26 0.31 18.02
N PRO A 673 9.19 -0.62 17.78
CA PRO A 673 10.54 -0.31 17.32
C PRO A 673 10.57 0.53 16.03
N VAL A 674 9.76 0.19 15.03
CA VAL A 674 9.59 1.00 13.81
C VAL A 674 9.07 2.40 14.13
N ARG A 675 8.05 2.51 14.99
CA ARG A 675 7.53 3.81 15.45
C ARG A 675 8.62 4.67 16.10
N ARG A 676 9.45 4.09 16.98
CA ARG A 676 10.58 4.79 17.60
C ARG A 676 11.65 5.16 16.59
N ALA A 677 11.98 4.25 15.67
CA ALA A 677 12.94 4.54 14.61
C ALA A 677 12.47 5.68 13.69
N PHE A 678 11.16 5.90 13.56
CA PHE A 678 10.55 7.00 12.78
C PHE A 678 10.14 8.23 13.61
N GLN A 679 10.40 8.27 14.90
CA GLN A 679 10.01 9.44 15.71
C GLN A 679 10.71 10.74 15.24
N PRO A 680 10.05 11.92 15.30
CA PRO A 680 10.57 13.15 14.71
C PRO A 680 11.93 13.58 15.26
N ILE A 681 12.15 13.49 16.58
CA ILE A 681 13.44 13.73 17.24
C ILE A 681 14.05 12.40 17.60
N SER A 682 15.20 12.06 17.03
CA SER A 682 15.86 10.79 17.30
C SER A 682 17.38 10.89 17.25
N ILE A 683 18.03 9.79 17.62
CA ILE A 683 19.48 9.69 17.68
C ILE A 683 19.93 8.34 17.10
N VAL A 684 21.06 8.35 16.41
CA VAL A 684 21.69 7.15 15.87
C VAL A 684 23.17 7.18 16.15
N VAL A 685 23.72 6.04 16.53
CA VAL A 685 25.16 5.82 16.65
C VAL A 685 25.58 4.82 15.58
N ALA A 686 26.57 5.15 14.79
CA ALA A 686 27.11 4.23 13.77
C ALA A 686 28.63 4.39 13.67
N ALA A 687 29.30 3.31 13.28
CA ALA A 687 30.72 3.40 12.88
C ALA A 687 30.82 3.98 11.46
N ASP A 688 31.85 4.79 11.23
CA ASP A 688 32.22 5.25 9.90
C ASP A 688 33.30 4.36 9.26
N ALA A 689 33.74 4.71 8.05
CA ALA A 689 34.77 3.97 7.33
C ALA A 689 36.19 4.08 7.96
N GLN A 690 36.37 4.94 8.94
CA GLN A 690 37.58 5.14 9.71
C GLN A 690 37.52 4.50 11.10
N ASP A 691 36.51 3.65 11.36
CA ASP A 691 36.25 3.06 12.68
C ASP A 691 35.97 4.08 13.80
N GLN A 692 35.53 5.29 13.44
CA GLN A 692 35.06 6.27 14.40
C GLN A 692 33.57 6.07 14.69
N LEU A 693 33.16 6.28 15.95
CA LEU A 693 31.75 6.27 16.30
C LEU A 693 31.16 7.66 16.06
N VAL A 694 30.24 7.76 15.13
CA VAL A 694 29.52 8.98 14.79
C VAL A 694 28.15 8.96 15.45
N ILE A 695 27.88 9.97 16.30
CA ILE A 695 26.57 10.20 16.91
C ILE A 695 25.83 11.23 16.09
N THR A 696 24.73 10.86 15.47
CA THR A 696 23.91 11.73 14.63
C THR A 696 22.56 11.98 15.31
N GLY A 697 22.23 13.22 15.57
CA GLY A 697 20.90 13.65 15.96
C GLY A 697 20.04 13.97 14.75
N ILE A 698 18.78 13.60 14.77
CA ILE A 698 17.81 13.79 13.69
C ILE A 698 16.67 14.64 14.20
N ASN A 699 16.31 15.68 13.44
CA ASN A 699 15.15 16.52 13.69
C ASN A 699 14.36 16.70 12.40
N GLU A 700 13.24 16.03 12.28
CA GLU A 700 12.32 16.15 11.13
C GLU A 700 11.18 17.15 11.40
N SER A 701 11.17 17.79 12.59
CA SER A 701 10.16 18.80 12.89
C SER A 701 10.42 20.10 12.12
N VAL A 702 9.42 20.96 12.08
CA VAL A 702 9.50 22.28 11.44
C VAL A 702 10.17 23.36 12.30
N HIS A 703 10.60 22.99 13.51
CA HIS A 703 11.26 23.87 14.47
C HIS A 703 12.60 23.30 14.93
N ASP A 704 13.55 24.21 15.23
CA ASP A 704 14.78 23.79 15.88
C ASP A 704 14.49 23.16 17.25
N TRP A 705 15.28 22.15 17.61
CA TRP A 705 15.19 21.51 18.90
C TRP A 705 16.50 21.68 19.67
N GLU A 706 16.40 21.95 20.97
CA GLU A 706 17.53 22.07 21.87
C GLU A 706 17.38 21.10 23.04
N GLY A 707 18.52 20.54 23.49
CA GLY A 707 18.53 19.57 24.58
C GLY A 707 19.94 19.17 24.98
N ARG A 708 20.07 18.00 25.56
CA ARG A 708 21.31 17.43 26.03
C ARG A 708 21.56 16.07 25.39
N LEU A 709 22.77 15.84 24.89
CA LEU A 709 23.29 14.55 24.49
C LEU A 709 24.11 13.98 25.66
N SER A 710 23.86 12.71 25.99
CA SER A 710 24.70 11.89 26.87
C SER A 710 25.11 10.62 26.13
N TRP A 711 26.36 10.15 26.33
CA TRP A 711 26.86 8.94 25.69
C TRP A 711 27.84 8.21 26.61
N TRP A 712 27.87 6.88 26.54
CA TRP A 712 28.75 6.04 27.37
C TRP A 712 28.91 4.63 26.78
N VAL A 713 29.98 3.94 27.22
CA VAL A 713 30.11 2.49 27.04
C VAL A 713 29.49 1.78 28.24
N PHE A 714 28.71 0.75 28.01
CA PHE A 714 28.11 -0.07 29.07
C PHE A 714 28.46 -1.54 28.88
N GLY A 715 28.70 -2.24 29.97
CA GLY A 715 28.73 -3.71 29.99
C GLY A 715 27.35 -4.29 30.11
N VAL A 716 27.07 -5.41 29.45
CA VAL A 716 25.71 -6.01 29.47
C VAL A 716 25.29 -6.49 30.88
N ARG A 717 26.26 -6.77 31.75
CA ARG A 717 26.03 -7.17 33.18
C ARG A 717 26.52 -6.18 34.21
N GLN A 718 26.90 -4.97 33.79
CA GLN A 718 27.52 -4.00 34.71
C GLN A 718 26.94 -2.61 34.47
N THR A 719 26.90 -1.83 35.56
CA THR A 719 26.64 -0.38 35.46
C THR A 719 27.74 0.30 34.69
N SER A 720 27.35 1.30 33.90
CA SER A 720 28.14 2.01 32.89
C SER A 720 29.30 2.84 33.48
N ALA A 721 30.25 3.17 32.58
CA ALA A 721 31.22 4.25 32.80
C ALA A 721 30.51 5.60 32.99
N GLU A 722 31.20 6.59 33.58
CA GLU A 722 30.66 7.94 33.67
C GLU A 722 30.32 8.47 32.23
N PRO A 723 29.11 8.99 32.01
CA PRO A 723 28.71 9.44 30.70
C PRO A 723 29.44 10.74 30.32
N GLY A 724 29.88 10.81 29.02
CA GLY A 724 30.12 12.09 28.38
C GLY A 724 28.79 12.80 28.17
N ALA A 725 28.78 14.14 28.31
CA ALA A 725 27.55 14.90 28.08
C ALA A 725 27.85 16.29 27.51
N THR A 726 26.97 16.77 26.64
CA THR A 726 27.04 18.12 26.05
C THR A 726 25.65 18.66 25.73
N ALA A 727 25.50 19.98 25.77
CA ALA A 727 24.33 20.64 25.21
C ALA A 727 24.36 20.55 23.67
N VAL A 728 23.23 20.28 23.06
CA VAL A 728 23.11 20.13 21.59
C VAL A 728 21.94 20.94 21.05
N ARG A 729 22.06 21.34 19.78
CA ARG A 729 20.99 21.94 18.99
C ARG A 729 20.84 21.14 17.69
N LEU A 730 19.62 20.78 17.37
CA LEU A 730 19.24 20.11 16.13
C LEU A 730 18.43 21.10 15.29
N PRO A 731 18.97 21.65 14.20
CA PRO A 731 18.19 22.49 13.30
C PRO A 731 16.98 21.73 12.72
N ALA A 732 15.93 22.47 12.40
CA ALA A 732 14.71 21.90 11.81
C ALA A 732 15.02 21.16 10.50
N ASN A 733 14.38 20.02 10.32
CA ASN A 733 14.44 19.20 9.11
C ASN A 733 15.88 18.82 8.69
N THR A 734 16.71 18.38 9.65
CA THR A 734 18.11 17.98 9.40
C THR A 734 18.51 16.72 10.15
N ALA A 735 19.54 16.04 9.62
CA ALA A 735 20.39 15.14 10.38
C ALA A 735 21.71 15.85 10.68
N THR A 736 22.14 15.89 11.93
CA THR A 736 23.30 16.66 12.41
C THR A 736 24.26 15.76 13.16
N VAL A 737 25.54 15.72 12.75
CA VAL A 737 26.59 15.06 13.52
C VAL A 737 26.81 15.84 14.82
N LEU A 738 26.57 15.19 15.95
CA LEU A 738 26.65 15.79 17.28
C LEU A 738 28.00 15.53 17.95
N ALA A 739 28.57 14.34 17.72
CA ALA A 739 29.88 13.96 18.24
C ALA A 739 30.51 12.90 17.34
N THR A 740 31.84 12.91 17.27
CA THR A 740 32.66 11.86 16.68
C THR A 740 33.65 11.40 17.74
N LEU A 741 33.71 10.10 17.98
CA LEU A 741 34.48 9.52 19.09
C LEU A 741 35.48 8.52 18.52
N ASP A 742 36.68 8.51 19.05
CA ASP A 742 37.73 7.55 18.62
C ASP A 742 37.38 6.13 19.06
N GLY A 743 37.52 5.18 18.15
CA GLY A 743 37.65 3.77 18.47
C GLY A 743 36.40 2.95 18.57
N ALA A 744 35.73 2.64 17.45
CA ALA A 744 34.84 1.47 17.34
C ALA A 744 35.58 0.16 17.68
N SER A 745 36.90 0.12 17.51
CA SER A 745 37.79 -1.02 17.84
C SER A 745 37.89 -1.35 19.33
N VAL A 746 37.37 -0.51 20.21
CA VAL A 746 37.43 -0.68 21.68
C VAL A 746 36.23 -1.46 22.22
N LEU A 747 35.13 -1.56 21.48
CA LEU A 747 33.97 -2.31 21.91
C LEU A 747 34.16 -3.81 21.64
N ARG A 748 34.46 -4.55 22.68
CA ARG A 748 34.65 -5.99 22.62
C ARG A 748 33.61 -6.72 23.43
N ASP A 749 33.14 -7.82 22.86
CA ASP A 749 32.35 -8.90 23.49
C ASP A 749 31.17 -8.39 24.36
N ASP A 750 31.19 -8.35 25.63
CA ASP A 750 30.10 -8.03 26.55
C ASP A 750 29.74 -6.52 26.68
N CYS A 751 30.15 -5.66 25.73
CA CYS A 751 29.94 -4.23 25.83
C CYS A 751 29.09 -3.67 24.67
N GLY A 752 28.30 -2.64 24.97
CA GLY A 752 27.58 -1.84 24.01
C GLY A 752 27.89 -0.35 24.15
N TYR A 753 27.56 0.40 23.13
CA TYR A 753 27.64 1.86 23.15
C TYR A 753 26.22 2.45 23.21
N ALA A 754 25.98 3.36 24.15
CA ALA A 754 24.68 4.01 24.33
C ALA A 754 24.79 5.51 24.07
N ALA A 755 23.72 6.06 23.48
CA ALA A 755 23.48 7.49 23.37
C ALA A 755 22.04 7.82 23.78
N LEU A 756 21.86 8.94 24.48
CA LEU A 756 20.58 9.42 24.99
C LEU A 756 20.44 10.92 24.67
N LEU A 757 19.33 11.27 24.04
CA LEU A 757 18.86 12.65 23.95
C LEU A 757 17.83 12.92 25.05
N SER A 758 18.01 14.04 25.76
CA SER A 758 17.06 14.51 26.76
C SER A 758 16.74 16.00 26.54
N THR A 759 15.60 16.43 27.09
CA THR A 759 15.25 17.84 27.18
C THR A 759 16.27 18.58 28.04
N PRO A 760 16.29 19.92 28.05
CA PRO A 760 17.14 20.70 28.97
C PRO A 760 16.85 20.41 30.47
N SER A 761 15.69 19.82 30.79
CA SER A 761 15.30 19.37 32.14
C SER A 761 15.63 17.90 32.42
N ASP A 762 16.50 17.29 31.60
CA ASP A 762 16.94 15.88 31.69
C ASP A 762 15.83 14.82 31.47
N GLU A 763 14.71 15.16 30.85
CA GLU A 763 13.67 14.22 30.45
C GLU A 763 14.11 13.46 29.19
N PRO A 764 14.17 12.11 29.19
CA PRO A 764 14.57 11.33 28.02
C PRO A 764 13.61 11.50 26.85
N ILE A 765 14.16 11.73 25.63
CA ILE A 765 13.41 11.87 24.38
C ILE A 765 13.69 10.69 23.45
N ALA A 766 14.96 10.31 23.29
CA ALA A 766 15.38 9.23 22.40
C ALA A 766 16.63 8.56 22.94
N GLN A 767 16.67 7.26 22.85
CA GLN A 767 17.85 6.46 23.15
C GLN A 767 18.23 5.57 21.96
N TYR A 768 19.52 5.26 21.86
CA TYR A 768 20.06 4.32 20.89
C TYR A 768 21.18 3.49 21.50
N ARG A 769 21.32 2.25 21.06
CA ARG A 769 22.44 1.42 21.43
C ARG A 769 23.07 0.78 20.19
N LEU A 770 24.37 0.59 20.24
CA LEU A 770 25.15 -0.05 19.20
C LEU A 770 25.93 -1.23 19.80
N PHE A 771 25.84 -2.38 19.16
CA PHE A 771 26.68 -3.55 19.42
C PHE A 771 27.49 -3.93 18.18
N PHE A 772 28.64 -4.60 18.41
CA PHE A 772 29.47 -5.23 17.38
C PHE A 772 29.50 -6.75 17.54
N SER A 773 28.96 -7.27 18.63
CA SER A 773 28.77 -8.71 18.90
C SER A 773 27.28 -9.06 18.75
N ARG A 774 27.00 -10.25 18.19
CA ARG A 774 25.64 -10.77 18.07
C ARG A 774 25.09 -11.14 19.44
N PHE A 775 23.77 -11.27 19.57
CA PHE A 775 23.13 -11.48 20.87
C PHE A 775 23.60 -12.74 21.60
N HIS A 776 23.92 -13.83 20.88
CA HIS A 776 24.47 -15.05 21.49
C HIS A 776 25.94 -14.93 21.92
N GLU A 777 26.66 -13.95 21.42
CA GLU A 777 28.03 -13.64 21.78
C GLU A 777 28.10 -12.74 23.01
N LEU A 778 26.98 -12.02 23.31
CA LEU A 778 26.84 -11.21 24.51
C LEU A 778 26.49 -12.10 25.70
N ASN A 779 27.20 -11.93 26.80
CA ASN A 779 26.91 -12.65 28.04
C ASN A 779 25.69 -12.02 28.76
N LEU A 780 24.53 -12.04 28.11
CA LEU A 780 23.27 -11.46 28.63
C LEU A 780 22.85 -12.20 29.91
N ASP A 781 22.29 -11.49 30.88
CA ASP A 781 21.65 -12.09 32.04
C ASP A 781 20.34 -12.75 31.62
N PRO A 782 20.16 -14.06 31.65
CA PRO A 782 18.96 -14.73 31.21
C PRO A 782 17.70 -14.44 32.06
N SER A 783 17.89 -13.89 33.25
CA SER A 783 16.81 -13.59 34.22
C SER A 783 17.01 -12.23 34.90
N PRO A 784 17.06 -11.14 34.09
CA PRO A 784 17.36 -9.83 34.60
C PRO A 784 16.29 -9.35 35.57
N GLN A 785 16.72 -8.72 36.68
CA GLN A 785 15.79 -8.09 37.60
C GLN A 785 15.29 -6.77 37.01
N ILE A 786 13.98 -6.68 36.79
CA ILE A 786 13.32 -5.47 36.31
C ILE A 786 12.42 -4.92 37.39
N LEU A 787 12.74 -3.72 37.85
CA LEU A 787 11.91 -2.98 38.81
C LEU A 787 10.82 -2.23 38.04
N LEU A 788 9.55 -2.47 38.37
CA LEU A 788 8.40 -1.76 37.85
C LEU A 788 7.84 -0.84 38.94
N THR A 789 7.63 0.43 38.58
CA THR A 789 6.97 1.42 39.44
C THR A 789 5.86 2.10 38.65
N LEU A 790 4.64 2.08 39.19
CA LEU A 790 3.50 2.76 38.59
C LEU A 790 3.06 3.93 39.48
N GLU A 791 3.27 5.16 38.99
CA GLU A 791 2.91 6.38 39.71
C GLU A 791 2.22 7.36 38.76
N SER A 792 1.07 7.87 39.20
CA SER A 792 0.29 8.90 38.45
C SER A 792 0.05 8.55 36.98
N GLY A 793 -0.17 7.27 36.66
CA GLY A 793 -0.42 6.81 35.29
C GLY A 793 0.83 6.71 34.41
N ILE A 794 2.01 6.77 35.02
CA ILE A 794 3.30 6.52 34.35
C ILE A 794 3.91 5.24 34.90
N LEU A 795 4.17 4.29 34.02
CA LEU A 795 4.94 3.09 34.32
C LEU A 795 6.42 3.37 34.04
N THR A 796 7.25 3.17 35.04
CA THR A 796 8.71 3.27 34.96
C THR A 796 9.32 1.90 35.14
N LEU A 797 10.16 1.48 34.20
CA LEU A 797 10.93 0.24 34.29
C LEU A 797 12.42 0.58 34.42
N ARG A 798 13.11 -0.19 35.26
CA ARG A 798 14.56 -0.03 35.47
C ARG A 798 15.22 -1.39 35.69
N SER A 799 16.44 -1.55 35.19
CA SER A 799 17.32 -2.68 35.45
C SER A 799 18.75 -2.22 35.64
N GLU A 800 19.51 -2.91 36.47
CA GLU A 800 20.95 -2.66 36.68
C GLU A 800 21.83 -3.35 35.63
N VAL A 801 21.21 -4.21 34.78
CA VAL A 801 21.83 -4.88 33.64
C VAL A 801 21.09 -4.54 32.36
N PHE A 802 21.73 -4.76 31.21
CA PHE A 802 21.06 -4.58 29.92
C PHE A 802 19.92 -5.60 29.74
N VAL A 803 18.75 -5.12 29.33
CA VAL A 803 17.61 -5.98 29.01
C VAL A 803 17.21 -5.72 27.56
N TRP A 804 17.32 -6.75 26.75
CA TRP A 804 16.96 -6.72 25.33
C TRP A 804 15.46 -6.97 25.14
N GLY A 805 14.80 -6.10 24.40
CA GLY A 805 13.45 -6.30 23.88
C GLY A 805 12.40 -6.60 24.95
N VAL A 806 12.19 -5.70 25.92
CA VAL A 806 11.14 -5.83 26.94
C VAL A 806 9.78 -5.85 26.27
N CYS A 807 9.06 -6.95 26.40
CA CYS A 807 7.75 -7.18 25.82
C CYS A 807 6.66 -7.10 26.90
N LEU A 808 5.76 -6.14 26.75
CA LEU A 808 4.59 -5.94 27.62
C LEU A 808 3.32 -6.55 27.02
N ASP A 809 3.27 -6.69 25.70
CA ASP A 809 2.16 -7.30 24.94
C ASP A 809 2.72 -8.08 23.74
N ILE A 810 2.75 -9.41 23.85
CA ILE A 810 3.27 -10.29 22.80
C ILE A 810 2.30 -10.43 21.62
N ASP A 811 1.02 -10.28 21.91
CA ASP A 811 -0.05 -10.54 20.93
C ASP A 811 -0.43 -9.30 20.11
N GLY A 812 -0.02 -8.10 20.54
CA GLY A 812 -0.33 -6.85 19.84
C GLY A 812 -1.81 -6.45 19.93
N GLU A 813 -2.52 -6.96 20.95
CA GLU A 813 -3.95 -6.70 21.17
C GLU A 813 -4.21 -5.57 22.18
N SER A 814 -3.25 -5.31 23.06
CA SER A 814 -3.40 -4.30 24.10
C SER A 814 -2.95 -2.92 23.61
N PRO A 815 -3.66 -1.84 23.98
CA PRO A 815 -3.30 -0.48 23.58
C PRO A 815 -2.15 0.09 24.43
N VAL A 816 -1.07 -0.69 24.62
CA VAL A 816 0.13 -0.21 25.30
C VAL A 816 0.76 0.95 24.55
N ALA A 817 1.24 1.95 25.29
CA ALA A 817 1.84 3.13 24.72
C ALA A 817 3.17 2.83 23.99
N ASP A 818 3.93 1.84 24.48
CA ASP A 818 5.14 1.34 23.86
C ASP A 818 5.39 -0.14 24.20
N ASN A 819 6.18 -0.82 23.36
CA ASN A 819 6.46 -2.25 23.49
C ASN A 819 7.79 -2.59 22.80
N CYS A 820 8.39 -3.72 23.17
CA CYS A 820 9.62 -4.21 22.56
C CYS A 820 10.74 -3.14 22.59
N PHE A 821 11.06 -2.64 23.79
CA PHE A 821 12.12 -1.65 24.01
C PHE A 821 13.23 -2.22 24.89
N ASP A 822 14.42 -1.61 24.83
CA ASP A 822 15.57 -2.02 25.62
C ASP A 822 15.65 -1.21 26.92
N LEU A 823 16.13 -1.85 27.99
CA LEU A 823 16.57 -1.16 29.20
C LEU A 823 18.10 -1.09 29.25
N LEU A 824 18.62 0.12 29.20
CA LEU A 824 20.04 0.39 29.42
C LEU A 824 20.37 0.30 30.93
N PRO A 825 21.54 -0.23 31.31
CA PRO A 825 21.88 -0.39 32.70
C PRO A 825 21.76 0.90 33.51
N GLY A 826 20.91 0.89 34.54
CA GLY A 826 20.69 2.05 35.44
C GLY A 826 19.82 3.19 34.86
N VAL A 827 19.43 3.14 33.57
CA VAL A 827 18.61 4.17 32.92
C VAL A 827 17.14 3.79 33.05
N PRO A 828 16.28 4.66 33.65
CA PRO A 828 14.84 4.40 33.68
C PRO A 828 14.21 4.56 32.30
N TYR A 829 13.24 3.69 31.98
CA TYR A 829 12.37 3.80 30.81
C TYR A 829 10.93 4.04 31.27
N SER A 830 10.33 5.15 30.88
CA SER A 830 8.99 5.55 31.32
C SER A 830 8.01 5.64 30.18
N LEU A 831 6.78 5.15 30.36
CA LEU A 831 5.68 5.23 29.39
C LEU A 831 4.34 5.45 30.09
N PRO A 832 3.36 6.08 29.44
CA PRO A 832 1.99 6.15 29.94
C PRO A 832 1.38 4.74 30.13
N TRP A 833 0.67 4.56 31.24
CA TRP A 833 0.00 3.31 31.58
C TRP A 833 -1.36 3.56 32.22
N ASP A 834 -2.41 3.15 31.51
CA ASP A 834 -3.77 3.19 32.05
C ASP A 834 -4.11 1.87 32.76
N ALA A 835 -3.94 1.82 34.06
CA ALA A 835 -4.20 0.62 34.84
C ALA A 835 -5.68 0.17 34.81
N ALA A 836 -6.61 1.08 34.55
CA ALA A 836 -8.04 0.72 34.42
C ALA A 836 -8.31 -0.09 33.16
N LEU A 837 -7.56 0.19 32.08
CA LEU A 837 -7.68 -0.48 30.79
C LEU A 837 -6.73 -1.68 30.68
N LEU A 838 -5.46 -1.53 31.13
CA LEU A 838 -4.39 -2.50 30.94
C LEU A 838 -4.16 -3.43 32.14
N GLY A 839 -4.76 -3.12 33.30
CA GLY A 839 -4.50 -3.85 34.54
C GLY A 839 -3.10 -3.58 35.14
N GLU A 840 -2.65 -4.46 36.03
CA GLU A 840 -1.32 -4.40 36.64
C GLU A 840 -0.22 -4.63 35.59
N PRO A 841 0.82 -3.76 35.54
CA PRO A 841 1.89 -3.89 34.57
C PRO A 841 2.72 -5.15 34.80
N LYS A 842 2.99 -5.90 33.74
CA LYS A 842 3.78 -7.11 33.75
C LYS A 842 4.66 -7.20 32.51
N VAL A 843 5.92 -7.53 32.69
CA VAL A 843 6.79 -7.96 31.60
C VAL A 843 6.42 -9.40 31.22
N GLN A 844 5.95 -9.60 30.01
CA GLN A 844 5.55 -10.92 29.51
C GLN A 844 6.75 -11.74 29.04
N ARG A 845 7.66 -11.11 28.27
CA ARG A 845 8.91 -11.73 27.79
C ARG A 845 10.02 -10.69 27.64
N THR A 846 11.26 -11.18 27.56
CA THR A 846 12.45 -10.40 27.19
C THR A 846 13.31 -11.20 26.22
N GLY A 847 14.13 -10.54 25.41
CA GLY A 847 15.12 -11.20 24.57
C GLY A 847 16.18 -11.95 25.41
N ASN A 848 16.49 -11.44 26.58
CA ASN A 848 17.38 -12.12 27.55
C ASN A 848 16.85 -13.51 27.95
N GLY A 849 15.53 -13.61 28.14
CA GLY A 849 14.87 -14.85 28.51
C GLY A 849 15.03 -15.99 27.50
N LEU A 850 15.36 -15.69 26.27
CA LEU A 850 15.66 -16.70 25.23
C LEU A 850 16.91 -17.53 25.58
N PHE A 851 17.80 -17.02 26.40
CA PHE A 851 19.05 -17.67 26.82
C PHE A 851 18.94 -18.35 28.18
N ALA A 852 17.74 -18.37 28.79
CA ALA A 852 17.51 -19.15 30.03
C ALA A 852 17.69 -20.64 29.71
N THR A 853 18.56 -21.30 30.44
CA THR A 853 18.69 -22.76 30.36
C THR A 853 17.35 -23.37 30.82
N PRO A 854 16.76 -24.34 30.10
CA PRO A 854 15.52 -24.98 30.48
C PRO A 854 15.57 -25.66 31.87
#